data_4e6ebd870ca349298ec6a98d52270c34
#
_entry.id   4e6ebd870ca349298ec6a98d52270c34
#
_cell.length_a   1.000
_cell.length_b   1.000
_cell.length_c   1.000
_cell.angle_alpha   90.00
_cell.angle_beta   90.00
_cell.angle_gamma   90.00
#
_symmetry.space_group_name_H-M   'P 1'
#
loop_
_entity.id
_entity.type
_entity.pdbx_description
1 polymer ?
#
loop_
_entity_poly.entity_id
_entity_poly.type
_entity_poly.pdbx_seq_one_letter_code
_entity_poly.pdbx_strand_id
1 'polypeptide(L)'
;TLIAGTDERRLHHSDWGDIGMVVRRSDDNGKTWGDRIVISNPRDNEKAKNPEWPSPVNIDMALVQDPETKRIFSIYDMFLEGKAVFSLPGKAPQAYEQVGDKVYQVLYKQGDPERYTIRENGEVFDSQNRKTEYKVVVDPKKPAYSDKGDLYKGEELIGNIYFEYSEKNIFRVSNTNYLWMSYSDDDGKTWSAPKDITYGIRKDWMHFLGTGPGTGIALHSGPHKGRLVIPVYTTNNVSYLSGSQSSRVIYSDDHGETWQAGEAVNDNRPVGNQTIHSSTMNNPGAQNTESTVVQLKNGDLKLFMRGLTGDLQVATSKDGGATWEKDVKRYADVKDVYVQMSAVHTVQDGKEYIVLSNAGGPGRYNGLVHVARVEANGDLTWLKHNPIQSGKFAYNSLQDLGNGEFGLLYERATATQNEYTLSYKKFNWDFLSKDMISPTEAKVKNAVEMGKNIIALEFDSEVLVNQAPVLKLANGNLVPFLTQYDTKTLLFAVRKEDIGQEITEIVAGAIESMHNLPVKLEGAGIPGGTNGNEIAINEVPEFTGGVNGEEGSVHKDLEYEGGVNGESGSVHEAPEFTGGVNGDEGAVHEVPELSVEESSKGDPAVHEVPEYEGGVNGETGSVHEAPEYEGGVNGEGGSVHEAPEYEGGVNGESGSVHEAPEYEGGVNGEGGSVHEAPEYEGGVNGEGGSVHEAPEYEGGVNGETGAVHDAPGYEGGVNGETGSVHDAPGYEGGVNGDSGSVHEVPEYEGGVNGETGSVHEVPEYEGGVNGDSGSVHEVPEFAGGVNGASGSVHEVPEFAGGVNGETGSVHAASEYKGGVNGASGSVHEAPEFAGGVNGSDATIREELHQAKLPASITENPLALSLSNDRTYKAPSVDVMGDKLPETGSEDVSPLASVGFIGLLLAMFAVGKKKED
;
A
#
# COMPACT_ATOMS: atom_id res chain seq x y z
N THR A 1 1.73 -2.84 -26.10
CA THR A 1 1.14 -1.77 -25.27
C THR A 1 0.73 -2.36 -23.94
N LEU A 2 1.06 -1.70 -22.84
CA LEU A 2 0.49 -1.96 -21.52
C LEU A 2 -0.56 -0.88 -21.21
N ILE A 3 -1.56 -1.24 -20.44
CA ILE A 3 -2.60 -0.32 -19.96
C ILE A 3 -2.71 -0.48 -18.45
N ALA A 4 -2.41 0.58 -17.73
CA ALA A 4 -2.61 0.67 -16.30
C ALA A 4 -3.91 1.42 -16.02
N GLY A 5 -4.84 0.79 -15.32
CA GLY A 5 -6.12 1.37 -14.95
C GLY A 5 -6.24 1.55 -13.45
N THR A 6 -6.89 2.61 -13.02
CA THR A 6 -7.05 2.95 -11.60
C THR A 6 -8.31 3.73 -11.31
N ASP A 7 -8.67 3.74 -10.04
CA ASP A 7 -9.55 4.71 -9.43
C ASP A 7 -8.78 6.00 -9.20
N GLU A 8 -9.09 7.04 -9.96
CA GLU A 8 -8.54 8.36 -9.65
C GLU A 8 -9.37 9.04 -8.59
N ARG A 9 -8.78 9.34 -7.45
CA ARG A 9 -9.42 9.95 -6.27
C ARG A 9 -8.88 11.37 -6.09
N ARG A 10 -9.67 12.37 -6.53
CA ARG A 10 -9.23 13.78 -6.61
C ARG A 10 -9.57 14.63 -5.37
N LEU A 11 -10.29 14.09 -4.40
CA LEU A 11 -10.73 14.85 -3.24
C LEU A 11 -10.16 14.29 -1.94
N HIS A 12 -10.27 12.98 -1.75
CA HIS A 12 -9.73 12.24 -0.61
C HIS A 12 -9.72 10.74 -0.94
N HIS A 13 -9.04 9.95 -0.16
CA HIS A 13 -8.83 8.51 -0.38
C HIS A 13 -10.06 7.61 -0.15
N SER A 14 -11.15 8.14 0.39
CA SER A 14 -12.35 7.36 0.71
C SER A 14 -13.14 6.91 -0.53
N ASP A 15 -13.89 5.82 -0.41
CA ASP A 15 -14.64 5.17 -1.50
C ASP A 15 -15.88 5.95 -1.99
N TRP A 16 -16.06 7.21 -1.62
CA TRP A 16 -17.23 8.03 -1.92
C TRP A 16 -16.91 9.50 -2.23
N GLY A 17 -15.67 9.80 -2.48
CA GLY A 17 -15.25 11.14 -2.83
C GLY A 17 -15.46 11.46 -4.32
N ASP A 18 -14.50 12.14 -4.90
CA ASP A 18 -14.44 12.38 -6.34
C ASP A 18 -13.64 11.27 -7.00
N ILE A 19 -14.31 10.22 -7.45
CA ILE A 19 -13.67 9.02 -8.00
C ILE A 19 -14.12 8.79 -9.43
N GLY A 20 -13.16 8.69 -10.34
CA GLY A 20 -13.36 8.36 -11.74
C GLY A 20 -12.47 7.23 -12.20
N MET A 21 -12.86 6.60 -13.31
CA MET A 21 -12.08 5.55 -13.95
C MET A 21 -11.09 6.16 -14.91
N VAL A 22 -9.82 5.93 -14.72
CA VAL A 22 -8.74 6.43 -15.59
C VAL A 22 -7.77 5.33 -15.99
N VAL A 23 -7.11 5.54 -17.12
CA VAL A 23 -6.00 4.67 -17.55
C VAL A 23 -4.83 5.52 -18.03
N ARG A 24 -3.64 4.94 -17.94
CA ARG A 24 -2.45 5.37 -18.68
C ARG A 24 -1.96 4.23 -19.55
N ARG A 25 -1.28 4.57 -20.62
CA ARG A 25 -0.74 3.63 -21.60
C ARG A 25 0.77 3.72 -21.64
N SER A 26 1.40 2.57 -21.78
CA SER A 26 2.84 2.48 -22.08
C SER A 26 3.04 1.70 -23.37
N ASP A 27 3.76 2.26 -24.31
CA ASP A 27 4.11 1.61 -25.57
C ASP A 27 5.56 1.09 -25.61
N ASP A 28 6.28 1.22 -24.49
CA ASP A 28 7.69 0.84 -24.33
C ASP A 28 7.93 -0.21 -23.22
N ASN A 29 6.88 -1.01 -22.94
CA ASN A 29 6.90 -2.08 -21.94
C ASN A 29 7.05 -1.59 -20.48
N GLY A 30 6.43 -0.44 -20.17
CA GLY A 30 6.32 0.07 -18.81
C GLY A 30 7.44 1.02 -18.39
N LYS A 31 8.40 1.36 -19.29
CA LYS A 31 9.46 2.31 -18.97
C LYS A 31 8.96 3.76 -18.89
N THR A 32 8.02 4.11 -19.76
CA THR A 32 7.35 5.42 -19.73
C THR A 32 5.85 5.26 -19.87
N TRP A 33 5.11 6.15 -19.28
CA TRP A 33 3.65 6.17 -19.29
C TRP A 33 3.13 7.45 -19.91
N GLY A 34 2.15 7.33 -20.79
CA GLY A 34 1.51 8.45 -21.47
C GLY A 34 0.51 9.17 -20.57
N ASP A 35 -0.07 10.23 -21.11
CA ASP A 35 -1.07 11.05 -20.44
C ASP A 35 -2.24 10.24 -19.91
N ARG A 36 -2.83 10.74 -18.84
CA ARG A 36 -4.05 10.27 -18.21
C ARG A 36 -5.24 10.31 -19.18
N ILE A 37 -5.95 9.21 -19.31
CA ILE A 37 -7.16 9.07 -20.13
C ILE A 37 -8.32 8.74 -19.20
N VAL A 38 -9.29 9.65 -19.09
CA VAL A 38 -10.49 9.42 -18.27
C VAL A 38 -11.48 8.57 -19.05
N ILE A 39 -11.84 7.39 -18.52
CA ILE A 39 -12.86 6.51 -19.08
C ILE A 39 -14.26 7.01 -18.71
N SER A 40 -14.49 7.29 -17.44
CA SER A 40 -15.76 7.77 -16.92
C SER A 40 -15.60 8.46 -15.57
N ASN A 41 -16.22 9.62 -15.41
CA ASN A 41 -16.34 10.26 -14.11
C ASN A 41 -17.67 11.02 -13.98
N PRO A 42 -18.66 10.48 -13.24
CA PRO A 42 -19.93 11.17 -13.01
C PRO A 42 -19.76 12.49 -12.27
N ARG A 43 -18.73 12.63 -11.48
CA ARG A 43 -18.45 13.84 -10.69
C ARG A 43 -18.07 15.05 -11.53
N ASP A 44 -17.60 14.87 -12.75
CA ASP A 44 -17.33 15.95 -13.71
C ASP A 44 -18.63 16.62 -14.23
N ASN A 45 -19.79 16.20 -13.75
CA ASN A 45 -21.06 16.84 -14.07
C ASN A 45 -21.25 18.12 -13.24
N GLU A 46 -21.54 19.23 -13.90
CA GLU A 46 -21.79 20.54 -13.27
C GLU A 46 -22.94 20.54 -12.25
N LYS A 47 -23.83 19.56 -12.33
CA LYS A 47 -24.98 19.40 -11.42
C LYS A 47 -24.69 18.49 -10.23
N ALA A 48 -23.51 17.88 -10.15
CA ALA A 48 -23.10 17.17 -8.96
C ALA A 48 -23.07 18.16 -7.79
N LYS A 49 -23.98 17.99 -6.85
CA LYS A 49 -24.31 19.02 -5.88
C LYS A 49 -23.27 19.23 -4.80
N ASN A 50 -22.68 18.16 -4.39
CA ASN A 50 -21.75 18.21 -3.29
C ASN A 50 -20.33 18.08 -3.82
N PRO A 51 -19.51 19.12 -3.78
CA PRO A 51 -18.09 18.98 -4.08
C PRO A 51 -17.39 18.03 -3.12
N GLU A 52 -18.00 17.77 -1.98
CA GLU A 52 -17.48 16.89 -0.96
C GLU A 52 -18.15 15.52 -1.04
N TRP A 53 -18.24 14.83 -0.01
CA TRP A 53 -18.81 13.52 0.18
C TRP A 53 -20.29 13.59 0.61
N PRO A 54 -21.13 12.62 0.23
CA PRO A 54 -20.92 11.52 -0.71
C PRO A 54 -21.28 11.90 -2.16
N SER A 55 -20.38 11.61 -3.07
CA SER A 55 -20.53 11.89 -4.52
C SER A 55 -21.02 10.67 -5.28
N PRO A 56 -21.59 10.83 -6.49
CA PRO A 56 -21.73 9.70 -7.41
C PRO A 56 -20.34 9.30 -7.89
N VAL A 57 -19.99 8.02 -7.82
CA VAL A 57 -18.64 7.53 -8.12
C VAL A 57 -18.66 6.34 -9.06
N ASN A 58 -17.61 6.24 -9.89
CA ASN A 58 -17.19 4.99 -10.49
C ASN A 58 -15.96 4.48 -9.73
N ILE A 59 -15.92 3.20 -9.38
CA ILE A 59 -14.90 2.61 -8.52
C ILE A 59 -14.66 1.15 -8.90
N ASP A 60 -13.52 0.59 -8.48
CA ASP A 60 -13.17 -0.83 -8.57
C ASP A 60 -13.10 -1.35 -10.01
N MET A 61 -12.17 -0.82 -10.80
CA MET A 61 -11.97 -1.19 -12.19
C MET A 61 -11.42 -2.61 -12.35
N ALA A 62 -12.04 -3.42 -13.23
CA ALA A 62 -11.50 -4.66 -13.76
C ALA A 62 -11.32 -4.56 -15.28
N LEU A 63 -10.12 -4.85 -15.77
CA LEU A 63 -9.77 -4.84 -17.20
C LEU A 63 -9.68 -6.26 -17.75
N VAL A 64 -10.18 -6.48 -18.96
CA VAL A 64 -9.97 -7.71 -19.71
C VAL A 64 -9.88 -7.43 -21.21
N GLN A 65 -8.99 -8.13 -21.91
CA GLN A 65 -8.93 -8.07 -23.37
C GLN A 65 -9.52 -9.35 -23.99
N ASP A 66 -10.40 -9.17 -24.95
CA ASP A 66 -10.80 -10.26 -25.84
C ASP A 66 -9.65 -10.57 -26.83
N PRO A 67 -9.09 -11.76 -26.81
CA PRO A 67 -7.96 -12.11 -27.66
C PRO A 67 -8.33 -12.22 -29.16
N GLU A 68 -9.61 -12.39 -29.49
CA GLU A 68 -10.09 -12.50 -30.86
C GLU A 68 -10.32 -11.13 -31.49
N THR A 69 -11.14 -10.30 -30.87
CA THR A 69 -11.49 -8.96 -31.38
C THR A 69 -10.46 -7.89 -31.03
N LYS A 70 -9.58 -8.15 -30.08
CA LYS A 70 -8.62 -7.21 -29.45
C LYS A 70 -9.28 -6.11 -28.62
N ARG A 71 -10.61 -6.10 -28.53
CA ARG A 71 -11.35 -5.16 -27.71
C ARG A 71 -10.94 -5.29 -26.24
N ILE A 72 -10.73 -4.18 -25.58
CA ILE A 72 -10.42 -4.10 -24.18
C ILE A 72 -11.66 -3.62 -23.45
N PHE A 73 -12.10 -4.36 -22.46
CA PHE A 73 -13.23 -4.01 -21.60
C PHE A 73 -12.73 -3.48 -20.26
N SER A 74 -13.39 -2.43 -19.79
CA SER A 74 -13.30 -1.91 -18.43
C SER A 74 -14.67 -2.06 -17.78
N ILE A 75 -14.76 -2.89 -16.74
CA ILE A 75 -15.98 -3.09 -15.94
C ILE A 75 -15.71 -2.52 -14.56
N TYR A 76 -16.64 -1.76 -14.02
CA TYR A 76 -16.48 -1.05 -12.77
C TYR A 76 -17.82 -0.78 -12.09
N ASP A 77 -17.77 -0.51 -10.80
CA ASP A 77 -18.94 -0.18 -10.02
C ASP A 77 -19.39 1.26 -10.26
N MET A 78 -20.68 1.46 -10.20
CA MET A 78 -21.32 2.77 -10.16
C MET A 78 -22.17 2.90 -8.91
N PHE A 79 -21.79 3.83 -8.03
CA PHE A 79 -22.58 4.23 -6.86
C PHE A 79 -23.23 5.59 -7.08
N LEU A 80 -24.49 5.69 -6.68
CA LEU A 80 -25.27 6.92 -6.72
C LEU A 80 -24.76 7.93 -5.71
N GLU A 81 -24.96 9.21 -5.98
CA GLU A 81 -24.73 10.27 -4.98
C GLU A 81 -25.49 9.96 -3.68
N GLY A 82 -24.79 10.08 -2.54
CA GLY A 82 -25.30 9.72 -1.22
C GLY A 82 -25.34 8.23 -0.93
N LYS A 83 -24.82 7.37 -1.81
CA LYS A 83 -24.80 5.93 -1.64
C LYS A 83 -23.42 5.37 -1.94
N ALA A 84 -22.76 4.86 -0.92
CA ALA A 84 -21.61 3.98 -1.02
C ALA A 84 -22.01 2.58 -0.57
N VAL A 85 -21.11 1.61 -0.66
CA VAL A 85 -21.38 0.23 -0.27
C VAL A 85 -22.00 0.12 1.13
N PHE A 86 -21.53 0.95 2.07
CA PHE A 86 -21.99 0.97 3.47
C PHE A 86 -23.36 1.64 3.69
N SER A 87 -23.83 2.42 2.76
CA SER A 87 -25.09 3.17 2.87
C SER A 87 -26.19 2.67 1.93
N LEU A 88 -25.99 1.52 1.28
CA LEU A 88 -27.02 0.86 0.50
C LEU A 88 -28.16 0.41 1.41
N PRO A 89 -29.43 0.58 1.04
CA PRO A 89 -30.57 0.11 1.83
C PRO A 89 -30.62 -1.41 1.86
N GLY A 90 -31.12 -1.99 2.94
CA GLY A 90 -31.22 -3.44 3.13
C GLY A 90 -31.90 -4.20 2.01
N LYS A 91 -32.91 -3.60 1.38
CA LYS A 91 -33.53 -4.09 0.15
C LYS A 91 -33.81 -2.89 -0.76
N ALA A 92 -33.09 -2.86 -1.88
CA ALA A 92 -33.33 -1.84 -2.89
C ALA A 92 -34.67 -2.08 -3.62
N PRO A 93 -35.38 -1.03 -4.01
CA PRO A 93 -36.47 -1.11 -4.96
C PRO A 93 -36.02 -1.75 -6.28
N GLN A 94 -36.96 -2.27 -7.05
CA GLN A 94 -36.71 -2.90 -8.35
C GLN A 94 -35.96 -1.92 -9.29
N ALA A 95 -34.84 -2.38 -9.85
CA ALA A 95 -33.98 -1.54 -10.71
C ALA A 95 -34.38 -1.62 -12.19
N TYR A 96 -35.04 -2.71 -12.60
CA TYR A 96 -35.40 -2.95 -14.00
C TYR A 96 -36.81 -3.51 -14.09
N GLU A 97 -37.49 -3.17 -15.20
CA GLU A 97 -38.84 -3.66 -15.49
C GLU A 97 -38.90 -4.20 -16.92
N GLN A 98 -39.46 -5.39 -17.06
CA GLN A 98 -39.73 -5.97 -18.36
C GLN A 98 -41.03 -5.43 -18.94
N VAL A 99 -40.98 -4.87 -20.16
CA VAL A 99 -42.13 -4.40 -20.90
C VAL A 99 -42.09 -5.01 -22.30
N GLY A 100 -42.97 -5.96 -22.54
CA GLY A 100 -42.89 -6.83 -23.72
C GLY A 100 -41.65 -7.72 -23.67
N ASP A 101 -40.88 -7.69 -24.71
CA ASP A 101 -39.61 -8.42 -24.89
C ASP A 101 -38.37 -7.59 -24.49
N LYS A 102 -38.56 -6.37 -24.03
CA LYS A 102 -37.47 -5.48 -23.63
C LYS A 102 -37.45 -5.24 -22.12
N VAL A 103 -36.28 -4.93 -21.63
CA VAL A 103 -36.04 -4.58 -20.23
C VAL A 103 -35.54 -3.15 -20.15
N TYR A 104 -36.15 -2.39 -19.25
CA TYR A 104 -35.88 -0.98 -19.07
C TYR A 104 -35.48 -0.66 -17.64
N GLN A 105 -34.60 0.31 -17.47
CA GLN A 105 -34.23 0.83 -16.15
C GLN A 105 -35.40 1.60 -15.54
N VAL A 106 -35.67 1.32 -14.27
CA VAL A 106 -36.76 1.94 -13.52
C VAL A 106 -36.29 3.26 -12.90
N LEU A 107 -37.16 4.25 -12.95
CA LEU A 107 -37.02 5.52 -12.25
C LEU A 107 -38.08 5.65 -11.16
N TYR A 108 -37.69 6.26 -10.08
CA TYR A 108 -38.53 6.63 -8.94
C TYR A 108 -38.61 8.14 -8.86
N LYS A 109 -39.82 8.67 -8.75
CA LYS A 109 -40.08 10.09 -8.64
C LYS A 109 -40.27 10.46 -7.18
N GLN A 110 -39.66 11.57 -6.77
CA GLN A 110 -39.79 12.06 -5.40
C GLN A 110 -41.26 12.36 -5.05
N GLY A 111 -41.77 11.77 -3.95
CA GLY A 111 -43.14 11.96 -3.49
C GLY A 111 -44.21 11.22 -4.32
N ASP A 112 -43.79 10.38 -5.28
CA ASP A 112 -44.71 9.61 -6.10
C ASP A 112 -44.42 8.11 -5.92
N PRO A 113 -45.39 7.28 -5.57
CA PRO A 113 -45.22 5.85 -5.39
C PRO A 113 -45.14 5.07 -6.71
N GLU A 114 -45.44 5.72 -7.85
CA GLU A 114 -45.42 5.06 -9.15
C GLU A 114 -43.99 4.87 -9.68
N ARG A 115 -43.84 3.82 -10.50
CA ARG A 115 -42.59 3.55 -11.22
C ARG A 115 -42.69 4.14 -12.61
N TYR A 116 -41.55 4.65 -13.05
CA TYR A 116 -41.32 5.12 -14.40
C TYR A 116 -40.22 4.29 -15.07
N THR A 117 -40.16 4.26 -16.37
CA THR A 117 -39.13 3.54 -17.13
C THR A 117 -38.47 4.45 -18.14
N ILE A 118 -37.14 4.26 -18.29
CA ILE A 118 -36.36 4.90 -19.34
C ILE A 118 -36.43 3.99 -20.59
N ARG A 119 -36.99 4.51 -21.65
CA ARG A 119 -37.14 3.78 -22.92
C ARG A 119 -36.10 4.25 -23.95
N GLU A 120 -36.30 3.81 -25.17
CA GLU A 120 -35.45 4.18 -26.32
C GLU A 120 -35.26 5.68 -26.40
N ASN A 121 -34.05 6.10 -26.79
CA ASN A 121 -33.64 7.52 -26.86
C ASN A 121 -33.77 8.30 -25.53
N GLY A 122 -33.86 7.59 -24.40
CA GLY A 122 -33.96 8.21 -23.08
C GLY A 122 -35.35 8.75 -22.73
N GLU A 123 -36.36 8.43 -23.48
CA GLU A 123 -37.72 8.85 -23.19
C GLU A 123 -38.27 8.18 -21.92
N VAL A 124 -38.86 8.97 -21.03
CA VAL A 124 -39.41 8.49 -19.74
C VAL A 124 -40.91 8.21 -19.89
N PHE A 125 -41.32 7.01 -19.52
CA PHE A 125 -42.70 6.54 -19.51
C PHE A 125 -43.19 6.26 -18.10
N ASP A 126 -44.48 6.59 -17.84
CA ASP A 126 -45.15 6.28 -16.57
C ASP A 126 -45.56 4.80 -16.49
N SER A 127 -46.13 4.41 -15.35
CA SER A 127 -46.60 3.06 -15.07
C SER A 127 -47.73 2.57 -15.99
N GLN A 128 -48.40 3.48 -16.67
CA GLN A 128 -49.46 3.20 -17.64
C GLN A 128 -48.95 3.17 -19.10
N ASN A 129 -47.63 3.11 -19.29
CA ASN A 129 -46.97 3.16 -20.60
C ASN A 129 -47.24 4.45 -21.43
N ARG A 130 -47.51 5.57 -20.75
CA ARG A 130 -47.64 6.86 -21.43
C ARG A 130 -46.32 7.61 -21.40
N LYS A 131 -45.94 8.17 -22.52
CA LYS A 131 -44.77 9.04 -22.62
C LYS A 131 -45.00 10.31 -21.78
N THR A 132 -44.01 10.65 -20.97
CA THR A 132 -44.01 11.86 -20.16
C THR A 132 -43.28 13.02 -20.89
N GLU A 133 -43.18 14.16 -20.23
CA GLU A 133 -42.42 15.32 -20.71
C GLU A 133 -40.92 15.22 -20.41
N TYR A 134 -40.48 14.15 -19.71
CA TYR A 134 -39.09 13.95 -19.24
C TYR A 134 -38.28 13.10 -20.19
N LYS A 135 -37.00 13.42 -20.26
CA LYS A 135 -36.03 12.69 -21.06
C LYS A 135 -34.71 12.58 -20.31
N VAL A 136 -34.08 11.42 -20.40
CA VAL A 136 -32.78 11.13 -19.81
C VAL A 136 -31.71 10.97 -20.89
N VAL A 137 -30.53 11.50 -20.70
CA VAL A 137 -29.38 11.26 -21.56
C VAL A 137 -28.87 9.82 -21.33
N VAL A 138 -29.09 8.97 -22.32
CA VAL A 138 -28.64 7.56 -22.32
C VAL A 138 -27.37 7.37 -23.16
N ASP A 139 -27.10 8.28 -24.08
CA ASP A 139 -25.95 8.32 -24.97
C ASP A 139 -25.15 9.62 -24.68
N PRO A 140 -24.27 9.61 -23.68
CA PRO A 140 -23.56 10.79 -23.20
C PRO A 140 -22.50 11.24 -24.20
N LYS A 141 -22.23 12.55 -24.24
CA LYS A 141 -21.28 13.18 -25.18
C LYS A 141 -20.29 14.14 -24.53
N LYS A 142 -20.49 14.50 -23.26
CA LYS A 142 -19.55 15.37 -22.54
C LYS A 142 -18.27 14.61 -22.17
N PRO A 143 -17.16 15.33 -21.94
CA PRO A 143 -15.93 14.70 -21.43
C PRO A 143 -16.19 13.83 -20.20
N ALA A 144 -15.45 12.75 -20.08
CA ALA A 144 -15.62 11.74 -19.01
C ALA A 144 -17.03 11.13 -18.95
N TYR A 145 -17.84 11.34 -20.02
CA TYR A 145 -19.25 10.92 -20.08
C TYR A 145 -20.09 11.41 -18.89
N SER A 146 -19.75 12.56 -18.38
CA SER A 146 -20.34 13.15 -17.16
C SER A 146 -21.81 13.52 -17.31
N ASP A 147 -22.33 13.62 -18.51
CA ASP A 147 -23.76 13.87 -18.81
C ASP A 147 -24.62 12.59 -18.89
N LYS A 148 -24.04 11.41 -18.64
CA LYS A 148 -24.84 10.18 -18.55
C LYS A 148 -25.84 10.29 -17.40
N GLY A 149 -27.13 10.12 -17.75
CA GLY A 149 -28.19 10.21 -16.78
C GLY A 149 -28.72 11.63 -16.55
N ASP A 150 -28.23 12.65 -17.26
CA ASP A 150 -28.82 13.99 -17.22
C ASP A 150 -30.31 13.95 -17.55
N LEU A 151 -31.10 14.58 -16.70
CA LEU A 151 -32.55 14.58 -16.76
C LEU A 151 -33.07 15.92 -17.27
N TYR A 152 -33.84 15.87 -18.34
CA TYR A 152 -34.46 17.04 -18.96
C TYR A 152 -35.98 17.03 -18.78
N LYS A 153 -36.56 18.22 -18.60
CA LYS A 153 -37.96 18.51 -18.76
C LYS A 153 -38.13 19.43 -19.97
N GLY A 154 -38.60 18.86 -21.07
CA GLY A 154 -38.50 19.56 -22.36
C GLY A 154 -37.04 19.83 -22.75
N GLU A 155 -36.64 21.11 -22.79
CA GLU A 155 -35.25 21.52 -23.06
C GLU A 155 -34.45 21.91 -21.79
N GLU A 156 -35.12 21.98 -20.64
CA GLU A 156 -34.49 22.37 -19.36
C GLU A 156 -33.79 21.20 -18.73
N LEU A 157 -32.48 21.32 -18.45
CA LEU A 157 -31.71 20.38 -17.63
C LEU A 157 -32.07 20.57 -16.15
N ILE A 158 -32.77 19.61 -15.57
CA ILE A 158 -33.31 19.70 -14.21
C ILE A 158 -32.53 18.86 -13.17
N GLY A 159 -31.63 17.99 -13.58
CA GLY A 159 -30.84 17.18 -12.68
C GLY A 159 -30.19 16.00 -13.38
N ASN A 160 -29.87 14.96 -12.62
CA ASN A 160 -29.31 13.70 -13.09
C ASN A 160 -29.86 12.54 -12.27
N ILE A 161 -30.26 11.46 -12.91
CA ILE A 161 -30.93 10.32 -12.25
C ILE A 161 -30.06 9.55 -11.26
N TYR A 162 -28.76 9.75 -11.30
CA TYR A 162 -27.78 9.13 -10.37
C TYR A 162 -27.43 10.03 -9.18
N PHE A 163 -27.96 11.27 -9.15
CA PHE A 163 -27.72 12.24 -8.09
C PHE A 163 -28.84 12.22 -7.04
N GLU A 164 -28.62 12.86 -5.90
CA GLU A 164 -29.64 12.99 -4.86
C GLU A 164 -30.87 13.78 -5.32
N TYR A 165 -32.02 13.49 -4.75
CA TYR A 165 -33.21 14.25 -4.97
C TYR A 165 -33.08 15.72 -4.54
N SER A 166 -33.65 16.61 -5.32
CA SER A 166 -33.75 18.03 -5.01
C SER A 166 -35.06 18.59 -5.53
N GLU A 167 -35.32 19.87 -5.32
CA GLU A 167 -36.50 20.54 -5.83
C GLU A 167 -36.66 20.37 -7.34
N LYS A 168 -35.54 20.33 -8.08
CA LYS A 168 -35.50 20.14 -9.52
C LYS A 168 -35.24 18.69 -9.91
N ASN A 169 -34.25 18.06 -9.32
CA ASN A 169 -33.91 16.67 -9.59
C ASN A 169 -34.89 15.72 -8.90
N ILE A 170 -36.04 15.54 -9.50
CA ILE A 170 -37.18 14.81 -8.93
C ILE A 170 -37.16 13.31 -9.23
N PHE A 171 -36.31 12.83 -10.11
CA PHE A 171 -36.17 11.42 -10.46
C PHE A 171 -34.83 10.84 -10.07
N ARG A 172 -34.85 9.59 -9.65
CA ARG A 172 -33.67 8.80 -9.34
C ARG A 172 -33.88 7.33 -9.72
N VAL A 173 -32.81 6.65 -10.11
CA VAL A 173 -32.80 5.20 -10.27
C VAL A 173 -32.91 4.49 -8.92
N SER A 174 -33.10 3.19 -8.93
CA SER A 174 -33.15 2.38 -7.69
C SER A 174 -31.88 2.59 -6.86
N ASN A 175 -32.07 2.73 -5.54
CA ASN A 175 -30.96 2.91 -4.57
C ASN A 175 -30.15 1.63 -4.40
N THR A 176 -29.40 1.27 -5.41
CA THR A 176 -28.46 0.14 -5.41
C THR A 176 -27.17 0.56 -6.14
N ASN A 177 -26.16 -0.29 -6.13
CA ASN A 177 -25.02 -0.09 -7.05
C ASN A 177 -25.29 -0.78 -8.37
N TYR A 178 -24.58 -0.33 -9.39
CA TYR A 178 -24.66 -0.84 -10.78
C TYR A 178 -23.29 -1.26 -11.26
N LEU A 179 -23.23 -2.20 -12.19
CA LEU A 179 -22.02 -2.51 -12.95
C LEU A 179 -22.10 -1.78 -14.30
N TRP A 180 -21.13 -0.93 -14.52
CA TRP A 180 -20.95 -0.24 -15.82
C TRP A 180 -19.77 -0.83 -16.57
N MET A 181 -19.87 -0.81 -17.88
CA MET A 181 -18.85 -1.29 -18.80
C MET A 181 -18.55 -0.24 -19.84
N SER A 182 -17.27 0.03 -20.05
CA SER A 182 -16.75 0.76 -21.21
C SER A 182 -15.79 -0.13 -21.98
N TYR A 183 -15.57 0.11 -23.25
CA TYR A 183 -14.62 -0.64 -24.05
C TYR A 183 -13.78 0.25 -24.96
N SER A 184 -12.63 -0.26 -25.37
CA SER A 184 -11.72 0.36 -26.32
C SER A 184 -11.40 -0.61 -27.46
N ASP A 185 -11.45 -0.11 -28.70
CA ASP A 185 -11.09 -0.83 -29.94
C ASP A 185 -9.77 -0.32 -30.54
N ASP A 186 -9.05 0.55 -29.83
CA ASP A 186 -7.86 1.25 -30.30
C ASP A 186 -6.70 1.24 -29.30
N ASP A 187 -6.52 0.10 -28.61
CA ASP A 187 -5.49 -0.12 -27.60
C ASP A 187 -5.57 0.86 -26.42
N GLY A 188 -6.78 1.20 -25.98
CA GLY A 188 -7.01 2.05 -24.81
C GLY A 188 -6.83 3.55 -25.04
N LYS A 189 -6.70 4.01 -26.29
CA LYS A 189 -6.58 5.44 -26.61
C LYS A 189 -7.91 6.18 -26.45
N THR A 190 -9.00 5.54 -26.89
CA THR A 190 -10.35 6.06 -26.69
C THR A 190 -11.26 4.98 -26.10
N TRP A 191 -12.28 5.40 -25.38
CA TRP A 191 -13.21 4.52 -24.68
C TRP A 191 -14.65 4.84 -25.04
N SER A 192 -15.48 3.80 -25.14
CA SER A 192 -16.91 3.94 -25.34
C SER A 192 -17.62 4.59 -24.15
N ALA A 193 -18.79 5.16 -24.41
CA ALA A 193 -19.68 5.55 -23.32
C ALA A 193 -20.02 4.37 -22.40
N PRO A 194 -20.19 4.61 -21.08
CA PRO A 194 -20.57 3.58 -20.14
C PRO A 194 -21.91 2.94 -20.49
N LYS A 195 -21.93 1.60 -20.52
CA LYS A 195 -23.12 0.78 -20.68
C LYS A 195 -23.42 0.08 -19.35
N ASP A 196 -24.64 0.15 -18.89
CA ASP A 196 -25.12 -0.63 -17.74
C ASP A 196 -25.28 -2.09 -18.14
N ILE A 197 -24.56 -2.99 -17.44
CA ILE A 197 -24.62 -4.44 -17.68
C ILE A 197 -25.22 -5.19 -16.49
N THR A 198 -25.73 -4.50 -15.49
CA THR A 198 -26.23 -5.07 -14.23
C THR A 198 -27.40 -6.04 -14.46
N TYR A 199 -28.26 -5.73 -15.44
CA TYR A 199 -29.38 -6.57 -15.79
C TYR A 199 -28.92 -7.95 -16.29
N GLY A 200 -29.55 -9.02 -15.80
CA GLY A 200 -29.19 -10.40 -16.11
C GLY A 200 -28.08 -10.97 -15.22
N ILE A 201 -27.29 -10.13 -14.57
CA ILE A 201 -26.25 -10.53 -13.62
C ILE A 201 -26.81 -10.50 -12.19
N ARG A 202 -27.40 -9.39 -11.79
CA ARG A 202 -27.91 -9.15 -10.44
C ARG A 202 -29.20 -9.92 -10.16
N LYS A 203 -29.28 -10.52 -8.97
CA LYS A 203 -30.49 -11.16 -8.43
C LYS A 203 -31.09 -10.29 -7.32
N ASP A 204 -32.37 -10.41 -7.06
CA ASP A 204 -33.12 -9.58 -6.09
C ASP A 204 -32.61 -9.70 -4.64
N TRP A 205 -31.99 -10.84 -4.31
CA TRP A 205 -31.39 -11.06 -2.99
C TRP A 205 -30.02 -10.41 -2.81
N MET A 206 -29.37 -10.03 -3.89
CA MET A 206 -28.06 -9.37 -3.85
C MET A 206 -28.22 -7.95 -3.32
N HIS A 207 -27.73 -7.70 -2.13
CA HIS A 207 -27.64 -6.36 -1.57
C HIS A 207 -26.64 -5.53 -2.33
N PHE A 208 -25.46 -6.08 -2.55
CA PHE A 208 -24.37 -5.53 -3.33
C PHE A 208 -23.90 -6.55 -4.37
N LEU A 209 -23.46 -6.06 -5.51
CA LEU A 209 -22.77 -6.79 -6.55
C LEU A 209 -21.70 -5.87 -7.12
N GLY A 210 -20.44 -6.18 -6.93
CA GLY A 210 -19.32 -5.36 -7.41
C GLY A 210 -18.16 -6.18 -7.91
N THR A 211 -17.26 -5.50 -8.61
CA THR A 211 -16.03 -6.11 -9.16
C THR A 211 -15.03 -6.43 -8.06
N GLY A 212 -14.23 -7.46 -8.29
CA GLY A 212 -12.91 -7.59 -7.70
C GLY A 212 -11.95 -6.78 -8.57
N PRO A 213 -11.45 -5.61 -8.10
CA PRO A 213 -10.64 -4.74 -8.96
C PRO A 213 -9.36 -5.42 -9.40
N GLY A 214 -8.89 -5.14 -10.61
CA GLY A 214 -7.71 -5.74 -11.20
C GLY A 214 -7.92 -6.18 -12.64
N THR A 215 -7.67 -7.46 -12.94
CA THR A 215 -7.80 -8.02 -14.29
C THR A 215 -8.71 -9.24 -14.33
N GLY A 216 -9.50 -9.32 -15.40
CA GLY A 216 -10.13 -10.57 -15.83
C GLY A 216 -9.22 -11.33 -16.78
N ILE A 217 -9.69 -12.48 -17.20
CA ILE A 217 -9.01 -13.34 -18.18
C ILE A 217 -9.91 -13.72 -19.34
N ALA A 218 -9.29 -14.03 -20.47
CA ALA A 218 -9.95 -14.78 -21.54
C ALA A 218 -9.47 -16.24 -21.50
N LEU A 219 -10.38 -17.20 -21.49
CA LEU A 219 -10.03 -18.60 -21.40
C LEU A 219 -9.30 -19.05 -22.65
N HIS A 220 -8.11 -19.61 -22.46
CA HIS A 220 -7.25 -20.02 -23.58
C HIS A 220 -7.46 -21.48 -24.02
N SER A 221 -8.16 -22.29 -23.22
CA SER A 221 -8.34 -23.72 -23.46
C SER A 221 -9.69 -24.25 -22.97
N GLY A 222 -9.98 -25.50 -23.29
CA GLY A 222 -11.20 -26.17 -22.84
C GLY A 222 -12.47 -25.84 -23.64
N PRO A 223 -13.62 -26.32 -23.18
CA PRO A 223 -14.92 -26.14 -23.88
C PRO A 223 -15.38 -24.71 -24.01
N HIS A 224 -14.90 -23.86 -23.11
CA HIS A 224 -15.24 -22.43 -23.05
C HIS A 224 -14.10 -21.53 -23.53
N LYS A 225 -13.23 -22.01 -24.41
CA LYS A 225 -12.17 -21.20 -24.98
C LYS A 225 -12.72 -19.93 -25.62
N GLY A 226 -12.13 -18.77 -25.31
CA GLY A 226 -12.59 -17.45 -25.73
C GLY A 226 -13.54 -16.76 -24.74
N ARG A 227 -14.10 -17.47 -23.76
CA ARG A 227 -14.92 -16.89 -22.69
C ARG A 227 -14.13 -15.82 -21.96
N LEU A 228 -14.71 -14.64 -21.78
CA LEU A 228 -14.19 -13.59 -20.92
C LEU A 228 -14.71 -13.80 -19.50
N VAL A 229 -13.84 -13.74 -18.52
CA VAL A 229 -14.17 -14.00 -17.10
C VAL A 229 -13.66 -12.85 -16.25
N ILE A 230 -14.56 -12.24 -15.46
CA ILE A 230 -14.27 -11.14 -14.54
C ILE A 230 -14.64 -11.56 -13.11
N PRO A 231 -13.73 -11.50 -12.15
CA PRO A 231 -14.06 -11.70 -10.74
C PRO A 231 -14.99 -10.60 -10.22
N VAL A 232 -16.00 -11.00 -9.48
CA VAL A 232 -16.91 -10.12 -8.76
C VAL A 232 -17.26 -10.72 -7.41
N TYR A 233 -17.87 -9.96 -6.52
CA TYR A 233 -18.40 -10.50 -5.27
C TYR A 233 -19.76 -9.91 -4.95
N THR A 234 -20.49 -10.60 -4.10
CA THR A 234 -21.84 -10.22 -3.73
C THR A 234 -22.04 -10.28 -2.23
N THR A 235 -22.97 -9.48 -1.73
CA THR A 235 -23.54 -9.63 -0.39
C THR A 235 -25.03 -9.87 -0.48
N ASN A 236 -25.64 -10.35 0.60
CA ASN A 236 -27.09 -10.61 0.66
C ASN A 236 -27.82 -9.62 1.57
N ASN A 237 -29.16 -9.66 1.54
CA ASN A 237 -30.02 -8.83 2.36
C ASN A 237 -30.21 -9.36 3.81
N VAL A 238 -29.55 -10.46 4.18
CA VAL A 238 -29.68 -11.09 5.51
C VAL A 238 -28.62 -10.56 6.46
N SER A 239 -27.35 -10.59 6.08
CA SER A 239 -26.23 -10.22 6.95
C SER A 239 -25.28 -9.21 6.33
N TYR A 240 -25.48 -8.88 5.06
CA TYR A 240 -24.71 -7.90 4.33
C TYR A 240 -23.20 -8.09 4.50
N LEU A 241 -22.42 -7.04 4.77
CA LEU A 241 -20.96 -7.10 4.92
C LEU A 241 -20.49 -7.94 6.11
N SER A 242 -21.33 -8.11 7.14
CA SER A 242 -20.95 -8.78 8.37
C SER A 242 -20.85 -10.31 8.26
N GLY A 243 -21.49 -10.93 7.26
CA GLY A 243 -21.56 -12.37 7.20
C GLY A 243 -21.92 -12.99 5.85
N SER A 244 -21.97 -12.21 4.76
CA SER A 244 -22.46 -12.71 3.48
C SER A 244 -21.60 -12.45 2.25
N GLN A 245 -20.43 -11.84 2.40
CA GLN A 245 -19.56 -11.59 1.25
C GLN A 245 -19.19 -12.91 0.57
N SER A 246 -19.39 -12.99 -0.73
CA SER A 246 -19.18 -14.22 -1.49
C SER A 246 -18.63 -13.93 -2.88
N SER A 247 -17.42 -14.41 -3.13
CA SER A 247 -16.74 -14.32 -4.43
C SER A 247 -17.47 -15.16 -5.48
N ARG A 248 -17.49 -14.67 -6.69
CA ARG A 248 -17.97 -15.33 -7.90
C ARG A 248 -17.32 -14.71 -9.13
N VAL A 249 -17.68 -15.15 -10.29
CA VAL A 249 -17.30 -14.51 -11.55
C VAL A 249 -18.54 -14.14 -12.36
N ILE A 250 -18.40 -13.12 -13.19
CA ILE A 250 -19.25 -12.92 -14.36
C ILE A 250 -18.47 -13.32 -15.60
N TYR A 251 -19.16 -13.79 -16.61
CA TYR A 251 -18.53 -14.19 -17.86
C TYR A 251 -19.37 -13.88 -19.10
N SER A 252 -18.69 -13.78 -20.22
CA SER A 252 -19.27 -13.56 -21.54
C SER A 252 -18.77 -14.62 -22.51
N ASP A 253 -19.68 -15.23 -23.26
CA ASP A 253 -19.39 -16.19 -24.34
C ASP A 253 -19.56 -15.59 -25.74
N ASP A 254 -19.84 -14.27 -25.84
CA ASP A 254 -20.18 -13.56 -27.04
C ASP A 254 -19.37 -12.27 -27.22
N HIS A 255 -18.09 -12.33 -26.87
CA HIS A 255 -17.15 -11.22 -27.02
C HIS A 255 -17.56 -9.93 -26.27
N GLY A 256 -18.18 -10.10 -25.08
CA GLY A 256 -18.57 -8.99 -24.20
C GLY A 256 -19.90 -8.33 -24.53
N GLU A 257 -20.69 -8.86 -25.48
CA GLU A 257 -22.01 -8.31 -25.80
C GLU A 257 -23.01 -8.54 -24.68
N THR A 258 -23.01 -9.74 -24.10
CA THR A 258 -23.82 -10.10 -22.94
C THR A 258 -22.97 -10.72 -21.83
N TRP A 259 -23.41 -10.51 -20.60
CA TRP A 259 -22.73 -11.02 -19.40
C TRP A 259 -23.71 -11.77 -18.50
N GLN A 260 -23.22 -12.81 -17.86
CA GLN A 260 -23.99 -13.61 -16.91
C GLN A 260 -23.14 -13.94 -15.68
N ALA A 261 -23.80 -14.17 -14.53
CA ALA A 261 -23.12 -14.53 -13.29
C ALA A 261 -23.06 -16.06 -13.13
N GLY A 262 -21.87 -16.56 -12.78
CA GLY A 262 -21.70 -17.89 -12.24
C GLY A 262 -22.25 -18.03 -10.82
N GLU A 263 -22.29 -19.27 -10.29
CA GLU A 263 -22.56 -19.49 -8.86
C GLU A 263 -21.47 -18.77 -8.01
N ALA A 264 -21.82 -18.44 -6.77
CA ALA A 264 -20.81 -18.00 -5.80
C ALA A 264 -20.06 -19.21 -5.24
N VAL A 265 -18.83 -18.98 -4.80
CA VAL A 265 -18.02 -20.00 -4.11
C VAL A 265 -18.76 -20.55 -2.87
N ASN A 266 -19.56 -19.70 -2.21
CA ASN A 266 -20.33 -20.07 -1.03
C ASN A 266 -21.73 -20.66 -1.35
N ASP A 267 -22.05 -20.91 -2.62
CA ASP A 267 -23.32 -21.56 -2.96
C ASP A 267 -23.22 -23.07 -2.77
N ASN A 268 -24.11 -23.66 -1.98
CA ASN A 268 -24.15 -25.08 -1.64
C ASN A 268 -22.85 -25.60 -0.98
N ARG A 269 -22.14 -24.76 -0.25
CA ARG A 269 -20.85 -25.09 0.37
C ARG A 269 -21.06 -25.62 1.80
N PRO A 270 -20.50 -26.82 2.12
CA PRO A 270 -20.49 -27.31 3.48
C PRO A 270 -19.44 -26.54 4.33
N VAL A 271 -19.89 -26.01 5.45
CA VAL A 271 -19.03 -25.33 6.44
C VAL A 271 -19.42 -25.81 7.84
N GLY A 272 -18.56 -26.57 8.49
CA GLY A 272 -18.91 -27.26 9.71
C GLY A 272 -20.10 -28.21 9.49
N ASN A 273 -21.15 -28.06 10.30
CA ASN A 273 -22.36 -28.88 10.20
C ASN A 273 -23.48 -28.24 9.34
N GLN A 274 -23.16 -27.18 8.61
CA GLN A 274 -24.17 -26.46 7.81
C GLN A 274 -23.76 -26.43 6.34
N THR A 275 -24.76 -26.39 5.46
CA THR A 275 -24.56 -26.03 4.06
C THR A 275 -24.95 -24.55 3.90
N ILE A 276 -24.02 -23.72 3.49
CA ILE A 276 -24.26 -22.30 3.28
C ILE A 276 -24.60 -21.98 1.83
N HIS A 277 -25.29 -20.86 1.64
CA HIS A 277 -25.64 -20.30 0.33
C HIS A 277 -25.42 -18.80 0.38
N SER A 278 -24.80 -18.23 -0.64
CA SER A 278 -24.50 -16.79 -0.72
C SER A 278 -25.75 -15.92 -0.49
N SER A 279 -26.91 -16.37 -0.95
CA SER A 279 -28.18 -15.64 -0.82
C SER A 279 -28.72 -15.55 0.60
N THR A 280 -28.34 -16.44 1.51
CA THR A 280 -28.93 -16.56 2.86
C THR A 280 -27.90 -16.66 3.98
N MET A 281 -26.62 -16.78 3.64
CA MET A 281 -25.58 -16.97 4.67
C MET A 281 -25.45 -15.78 5.61
N ASN A 282 -25.13 -16.12 6.86
CA ASN A 282 -24.66 -15.24 7.89
C ASN A 282 -23.52 -15.96 8.61
N ASN A 283 -22.35 -15.99 8.00
CA ASN A 283 -21.18 -16.69 8.51
C ASN A 283 -19.90 -15.88 8.24
N PRO A 284 -19.45 -15.06 9.20
CA PRO A 284 -18.25 -14.23 9.02
C PRO A 284 -16.99 -15.02 8.64
N GLY A 285 -16.81 -16.22 9.21
CA GLY A 285 -15.64 -17.06 8.96
C GLY A 285 -15.62 -17.72 7.58
N ALA A 286 -16.76 -17.76 6.87
CA ALA A 286 -16.85 -18.32 5.52
C ALA A 286 -16.79 -17.27 4.41
N GLN A 287 -16.75 -15.99 4.78
CA GLN A 287 -16.72 -14.89 3.81
C GLN A 287 -15.47 -14.90 2.94
N ASN A 288 -15.66 -14.58 1.68
CA ASN A 288 -14.64 -14.24 0.71
C ASN A 288 -15.18 -13.13 -0.20
N THR A 289 -14.32 -12.27 -0.69
CA THR A 289 -14.74 -11.03 -1.34
C THR A 289 -13.96 -10.78 -2.62
N GLU A 290 -13.25 -9.69 -2.76
CA GLU A 290 -12.42 -9.40 -3.93
C GLU A 290 -11.53 -10.59 -4.28
N SER A 291 -11.35 -10.84 -5.55
CA SER A 291 -10.65 -12.04 -6.00
C SER A 291 -9.98 -11.85 -7.34
N THR A 292 -9.02 -12.69 -7.63
CA THR A 292 -8.36 -12.80 -8.93
C THR A 292 -8.48 -14.21 -9.45
N VAL A 293 -8.59 -14.36 -10.77
CA VAL A 293 -8.82 -15.65 -11.43
C VAL A 293 -7.70 -15.95 -12.40
N VAL A 294 -7.28 -17.23 -12.43
CA VAL A 294 -6.36 -17.74 -13.44
C VAL A 294 -6.91 -19.02 -14.04
N GLN A 295 -6.51 -19.33 -15.27
CA GLN A 295 -6.77 -20.62 -15.88
C GLN A 295 -5.51 -21.48 -15.91
N LEU A 296 -5.58 -22.69 -15.37
CA LEU A 296 -4.52 -23.68 -15.45
C LEU A 296 -4.43 -24.32 -16.83
N LYS A 297 -3.33 -24.98 -17.12
CA LYS A 297 -3.10 -25.68 -18.40
C LYS A 297 -4.12 -26.79 -18.67
N ASN A 298 -4.64 -27.44 -17.63
CA ASN A 298 -5.70 -28.45 -17.73
C ASN A 298 -7.10 -27.88 -18.01
N GLY A 299 -7.25 -26.56 -18.00
CA GLY A 299 -8.51 -25.83 -18.22
C GLY A 299 -9.25 -25.41 -16.97
N ASP A 300 -8.88 -25.92 -15.80
CA ASP A 300 -9.48 -25.54 -14.52
C ASP A 300 -9.22 -24.06 -14.20
N LEU A 301 -10.17 -23.40 -13.55
CA LEU A 301 -9.96 -22.06 -12.99
C LEU A 301 -9.58 -22.14 -11.51
N LYS A 302 -8.67 -21.31 -11.10
CA LYS A 302 -8.37 -21.02 -9.71
C LYS A 302 -8.78 -19.60 -9.39
N LEU A 303 -9.59 -19.43 -8.36
CA LEU A 303 -10.03 -18.14 -7.83
C LEU A 303 -9.36 -17.91 -6.48
N PHE A 304 -8.46 -16.96 -6.43
CA PHE A 304 -7.75 -16.52 -5.22
C PHE A 304 -8.54 -15.41 -4.58
N MET A 305 -8.91 -15.55 -3.32
CA MET A 305 -9.94 -14.73 -2.69
C MET A 305 -9.45 -14.06 -1.42
N ARG A 306 -9.72 -12.77 -1.30
CA ARG A 306 -9.60 -12.02 -0.05
C ARG A 306 -10.63 -12.50 0.95
N GLY A 307 -10.23 -12.80 2.18
CA GLY A 307 -11.11 -13.29 3.24
C GLY A 307 -10.67 -12.92 4.64
N LEU A 308 -11.45 -13.30 5.65
CA LEU A 308 -11.22 -12.96 7.06
C LEU A 308 -10.52 -14.07 7.85
N THR A 309 -10.04 -15.11 7.17
CA THR A 309 -9.48 -16.28 7.87
C THR A 309 -7.98 -16.18 8.18
N GLY A 310 -7.32 -15.16 7.65
CA GLY A 310 -5.87 -14.97 7.80
C GLY A 310 -5.00 -15.78 6.85
N ASP A 311 -5.59 -16.77 6.16
CA ASP A 311 -4.93 -17.63 5.19
C ASP A 311 -5.53 -17.43 3.81
N LEU A 312 -4.71 -17.57 2.77
CA LEU A 312 -5.16 -17.53 1.39
C LEU A 312 -6.23 -18.59 1.11
N GLN A 313 -7.37 -18.16 0.60
CA GLN A 313 -8.46 -19.02 0.15
C GLN A 313 -8.42 -19.19 -1.36
N VAL A 314 -8.54 -20.44 -1.84
CA VAL A 314 -8.55 -20.76 -3.28
C VAL A 314 -9.70 -21.69 -3.61
N ALA A 315 -10.56 -21.27 -4.54
CA ALA A 315 -11.62 -22.11 -5.09
C ALA A 315 -11.26 -22.61 -6.49
N THR A 316 -11.79 -23.77 -6.87
CA THR A 316 -11.58 -24.38 -8.20
C THR A 316 -12.88 -24.47 -8.97
N SER A 317 -12.87 -24.09 -10.25
CA SER A 317 -13.97 -24.33 -11.19
C SER A 317 -13.47 -25.18 -12.35
N LYS A 318 -14.29 -26.17 -12.74
CA LYS A 318 -13.99 -27.07 -13.88
C LYS A 318 -14.85 -26.79 -15.11
N ASP A 319 -15.72 -25.80 -15.03
CA ASP A 319 -16.70 -25.45 -16.05
C ASP A 319 -16.62 -23.98 -16.49
N GLY A 320 -15.42 -23.40 -16.37
CA GLY A 320 -15.14 -22.04 -16.83
C GLY A 320 -15.83 -20.96 -15.98
N GLY A 321 -16.00 -21.20 -14.70
CA GLY A 321 -16.54 -20.22 -13.74
C GLY A 321 -18.07 -20.29 -13.56
N ALA A 322 -18.74 -21.25 -14.18
CA ALA A 322 -20.17 -21.42 -14.00
C ALA A 322 -20.51 -21.93 -12.58
N THR A 323 -19.73 -22.91 -12.10
CA THR A 323 -19.83 -23.45 -10.73
C THR A 323 -18.46 -23.63 -10.08
N TRP A 324 -18.44 -23.85 -8.77
CA TRP A 324 -17.24 -24.02 -7.96
C TRP A 324 -17.25 -25.31 -7.19
N GLU A 325 -16.10 -25.97 -7.07
CA GLU A 325 -15.92 -27.09 -6.16
C GLU A 325 -16.20 -26.64 -4.73
N LYS A 326 -16.77 -27.56 -3.93
CA LYS A 326 -17.22 -27.19 -2.57
C LYS A 326 -16.09 -27.19 -1.55
N ASP A 327 -14.96 -27.77 -1.90
CA ASP A 327 -13.72 -27.73 -1.12
C ASP A 327 -12.91 -26.48 -1.46
N VAL A 328 -13.04 -25.45 -0.62
CA VAL A 328 -12.20 -24.25 -0.71
C VAL A 328 -10.89 -24.53 0.03
N LYS A 329 -9.82 -24.61 -0.74
CA LYS A 329 -8.47 -24.82 -0.17
C LYS A 329 -8.01 -23.59 0.60
N ARG A 330 -7.28 -23.83 1.69
CA ARG A 330 -6.62 -22.79 2.48
C ARG A 330 -5.12 -23.07 2.49
N TYR A 331 -4.34 -22.05 2.23
CA TYR A 331 -2.87 -22.09 2.22
C TYR A 331 -2.32 -21.16 3.28
N ALA A 332 -1.85 -21.74 4.39
CA ALA A 332 -1.27 -20.97 5.51
C ALA A 332 0.10 -20.35 5.17
N ASP A 333 0.75 -20.87 4.12
CA ASP A 333 2.01 -20.33 3.59
C ASP A 333 1.85 -18.88 3.09
N VAL A 334 0.68 -18.47 2.70
CA VAL A 334 0.38 -17.12 2.19
C VAL A 334 -0.63 -16.45 3.12
N LYS A 335 -0.20 -15.41 3.80
CA LYS A 335 -1.08 -14.61 4.67
C LYS A 335 -2.10 -13.84 3.86
N ASP A 336 -3.34 -13.85 4.30
CA ASP A 336 -4.38 -12.93 3.85
C ASP A 336 -4.65 -11.91 4.95
N VAL A 337 -4.18 -10.70 4.75
CA VAL A 337 -4.35 -9.58 5.69
C VAL A 337 -5.59 -8.73 5.38
N TYR A 338 -6.54 -9.34 4.69
CA TYR A 338 -7.79 -8.70 4.24
C TYR A 338 -7.55 -7.54 3.26
N VAL A 339 -6.70 -7.79 2.26
CA VAL A 339 -6.38 -6.87 1.16
C VAL A 339 -6.54 -7.59 -0.17
N GLN A 340 -6.91 -6.87 -1.22
CA GLN A 340 -6.98 -7.40 -2.59
C GLN A 340 -5.63 -7.98 -3.00
N MET A 341 -5.64 -9.01 -3.82
CA MET A 341 -4.47 -9.70 -4.34
C MET A 341 -4.56 -9.91 -5.84
N SER A 342 -3.44 -10.16 -6.49
CA SER A 342 -3.39 -10.46 -7.91
C SER A 342 -2.58 -11.71 -8.18
N ALA A 343 -2.98 -12.51 -9.16
CA ALA A 343 -2.29 -13.74 -9.52
C ALA A 343 -2.25 -13.93 -11.04
N VAL A 344 -1.19 -14.53 -11.52
CA VAL A 344 -1.04 -14.96 -12.91
C VAL A 344 -0.60 -16.43 -12.96
N HIS A 345 -0.97 -17.09 -14.03
CA HIS A 345 -0.47 -18.42 -14.39
C HIS A 345 0.68 -18.28 -15.38
N THR A 346 1.76 -19.01 -15.18
CA THR A 346 2.91 -19.00 -16.08
C THR A 346 3.49 -20.42 -16.26
N VAL A 347 4.22 -20.63 -17.33
CA VAL A 347 4.94 -21.87 -17.60
C VAL A 347 6.41 -21.56 -17.81
N GLN A 348 7.25 -22.08 -16.96
CA GLN A 348 8.71 -21.91 -17.01
C GLN A 348 9.38 -23.27 -17.06
N ASP A 349 10.30 -23.47 -17.96
CA ASP A 349 11.01 -24.74 -18.20
C ASP A 349 10.08 -25.96 -18.28
N GLY A 350 8.91 -25.76 -18.89
CA GLY A 350 7.89 -26.80 -19.06
C GLY A 350 7.06 -27.11 -17.81
N LYS A 351 7.35 -26.51 -16.68
CA LYS A 351 6.61 -26.63 -15.42
C LYS A 351 5.61 -25.48 -15.28
N GLU A 352 4.53 -25.76 -14.59
CA GLU A 352 3.39 -24.86 -14.41
C GLU A 352 3.43 -24.20 -13.03
N TYR A 353 3.32 -22.88 -13.00
CA TYR A 353 3.40 -22.09 -11.76
C TYR A 353 2.28 -21.06 -11.68
N ILE A 354 1.96 -20.70 -10.45
CA ILE A 354 1.20 -19.51 -10.10
C ILE A 354 2.15 -18.51 -9.47
N VAL A 355 2.12 -17.28 -9.95
CA VAL A 355 2.76 -16.14 -9.31
C VAL A 355 1.66 -15.26 -8.73
N LEU A 356 1.70 -14.99 -7.43
CA LEU A 356 0.68 -14.22 -6.70
C LEU A 356 1.33 -13.08 -5.95
N SER A 357 0.76 -11.89 -6.03
CA SER A 357 1.20 -10.72 -5.29
C SER A 357 0.12 -10.28 -4.29
N ASN A 358 0.53 -10.01 -3.05
CA ASN A 358 -0.32 -9.44 -2.02
C ASN A 358 0.49 -8.69 -0.94
N ALA A 359 -0.21 -8.01 -0.03
CA ALA A 359 0.40 -7.46 1.18
C ALA A 359 0.73 -8.57 2.18
N GLY A 360 1.97 -8.62 2.67
CA GLY A 360 2.43 -9.60 3.66
C GLY A 360 2.05 -9.25 5.10
N GLY A 361 1.69 -7.99 5.36
CA GLY A 361 1.29 -7.49 6.67
C GLY A 361 2.42 -6.84 7.49
N PRO A 362 2.09 -6.26 8.64
CA PRO A 362 0.74 -6.18 9.22
C PRO A 362 -0.17 -5.22 8.44
N GLY A 363 -1.42 -5.64 8.16
CA GLY A 363 -2.35 -4.86 7.36
C GLY A 363 -1.87 -4.63 5.93
N ARG A 364 -1.96 -3.40 5.42
CA ARG A 364 -1.57 -3.02 4.05
C ARG A 364 -0.10 -2.61 3.97
N TYR A 365 0.79 -3.51 4.39
CA TYR A 365 2.24 -3.31 4.40
C TYR A 365 2.95 -4.51 3.81
N ASN A 366 4.17 -4.29 3.35
CA ASN A 366 5.12 -5.28 2.88
C ASN A 366 4.59 -6.09 1.69
N GLY A 367 4.78 -5.56 0.49
CA GLY A 367 4.41 -6.25 -0.74
C GLY A 367 5.26 -7.48 -0.96
N LEU A 368 4.59 -8.61 -1.21
CA LEU A 368 5.23 -9.89 -1.49
C LEU A 368 4.79 -10.43 -2.84
N VAL A 369 5.68 -11.14 -3.50
CA VAL A 369 5.38 -11.96 -4.68
C VAL A 369 5.71 -13.42 -4.37
N HIS A 370 4.68 -14.24 -4.38
CA HIS A 370 4.76 -15.65 -4.04
C HIS A 370 4.78 -16.51 -5.29
N VAL A 371 5.54 -17.60 -5.27
CA VAL A 371 5.57 -18.59 -6.35
C VAL A 371 5.06 -19.92 -5.84
N ALA A 372 4.06 -20.48 -6.52
CA ALA A 372 3.60 -21.84 -6.27
C ALA A 372 3.76 -22.70 -7.52
N ARG A 373 4.21 -23.93 -7.35
CA ARG A 373 4.13 -24.95 -8.38
C ARG A 373 2.71 -25.53 -8.43
N VAL A 374 2.18 -25.74 -9.64
CA VAL A 374 0.92 -26.44 -9.83
C VAL A 374 1.19 -27.93 -9.88
N GLU A 375 0.56 -28.68 -8.99
CA GLU A 375 0.68 -30.13 -8.91
C GLU A 375 -0.22 -30.84 -9.96
N ALA A 376 0.03 -32.11 -10.21
CA ALA A 376 -0.71 -32.88 -11.21
C ALA A 376 -2.23 -32.96 -10.95
N ASN A 377 -2.64 -32.85 -9.67
CA ASN A 377 -4.04 -32.80 -9.25
C ASN A 377 -4.63 -31.38 -9.26
N GLY A 378 -3.82 -30.38 -9.62
CA GLY A 378 -4.20 -28.97 -9.62
C GLY A 378 -4.07 -28.27 -8.25
N ASP A 379 -3.58 -28.92 -7.21
CA ASP A 379 -3.22 -28.29 -5.96
C ASP A 379 -1.96 -27.42 -6.12
N LEU A 380 -1.71 -26.51 -5.18
CA LEU A 380 -0.61 -25.59 -5.22
C LEU A 380 0.39 -25.93 -4.12
N THR A 381 1.66 -25.94 -4.47
CA THR A 381 2.77 -26.04 -3.51
C THR A 381 3.54 -24.74 -3.57
N TRP A 382 3.50 -23.95 -2.51
CA TRP A 382 4.20 -22.67 -2.39
C TRP A 382 5.70 -22.91 -2.19
N LEU A 383 6.53 -22.29 -3.01
CA LEU A 383 7.96 -22.54 -3.10
C LEU A 383 8.80 -21.37 -2.64
N LYS A 384 8.31 -20.14 -2.82
CA LYS A 384 9.07 -18.92 -2.55
C LYS A 384 8.14 -17.77 -2.24
N HIS A 385 8.60 -16.86 -1.38
CA HIS A 385 7.96 -15.62 -0.99
C HIS A 385 8.99 -14.50 -1.15
N ASN A 386 8.91 -13.74 -2.24
CA ASN A 386 9.87 -12.69 -2.54
C ASN A 386 9.35 -11.34 -2.05
N PRO A 387 10.05 -10.61 -1.21
CA PRO A 387 9.79 -9.20 -0.96
C PRO A 387 9.87 -8.40 -2.27
N ILE A 388 8.97 -7.43 -2.46
CA ILE A 388 8.91 -6.62 -3.68
C ILE A 388 8.74 -5.14 -3.36
N GLN A 389 8.25 -4.82 -2.20
CA GLN A 389 8.06 -3.46 -1.72
C GLN A 389 7.96 -3.46 -0.20
N SER A 390 8.85 -2.78 0.47
CA SER A 390 8.75 -2.48 1.91
C SER A 390 7.72 -1.37 2.17
N GLY A 391 7.31 -1.22 3.41
CA GLY A 391 6.35 -0.19 3.80
C GLY A 391 4.93 -0.43 3.29
N LYS A 392 4.19 0.64 3.04
CA LYS A 392 2.79 0.56 2.62
C LYS A 392 2.64 -0.08 1.25
N PHE A 393 1.83 -1.12 1.18
CA PHE A 393 1.49 -1.85 -0.02
C PHE A 393 0.03 -2.32 0.07
N ALA A 394 -0.78 -1.99 -0.91
CA ALA A 394 -2.20 -2.31 -0.85
C ALA A 394 -2.69 -3.04 -2.11
N TYR A 395 -3.55 -2.42 -2.90
CA TYR A 395 -4.11 -3.04 -4.08
C TYR A 395 -3.05 -3.14 -5.17
N ASN A 396 -3.10 -4.23 -5.93
CA ASN A 396 -2.10 -4.49 -6.93
C ASN A 396 -2.66 -5.28 -8.13
N SER A 397 -1.96 -5.20 -9.26
CA SER A 397 -2.31 -5.92 -10.49
C SER A 397 -1.05 -6.48 -11.13
N LEU A 398 -0.89 -7.78 -11.02
CA LEU A 398 0.23 -8.54 -11.60
C LEU A 398 -0.11 -9.01 -13.01
N GLN A 399 0.84 -8.94 -13.92
CA GLN A 399 0.69 -9.38 -15.30
C GLN A 399 1.90 -10.19 -15.75
N ASP A 400 1.67 -11.37 -16.33
CA ASP A 400 2.70 -12.08 -17.12
C ASP A 400 2.90 -11.35 -18.46
N LEU A 401 4.10 -10.81 -18.68
CA LEU A 401 4.47 -10.09 -19.91
C LEU A 401 5.03 -11.03 -20.99
N GLY A 402 5.16 -12.30 -20.68
CA GLY A 402 5.79 -13.31 -21.51
C GLY A 402 7.31 -13.33 -21.39
N ASN A 403 7.93 -14.43 -21.87
CA ASN A 403 9.38 -14.65 -21.81
C ASN A 403 10.00 -14.61 -20.40
N GLY A 404 9.21 -14.96 -19.39
CA GLY A 404 9.67 -14.92 -17.99
C GLY A 404 9.72 -13.51 -17.39
N GLU A 405 9.15 -12.50 -18.03
CA GLU A 405 9.01 -11.16 -17.49
C GLU A 405 7.63 -10.96 -16.87
N PHE A 406 7.57 -10.22 -15.77
CA PHE A 406 6.35 -9.87 -15.04
C PHE A 406 6.31 -8.36 -14.81
N GLY A 407 5.11 -7.82 -14.79
CA GLY A 407 4.85 -6.42 -14.45
C GLY A 407 3.89 -6.35 -13.28
N LEU A 408 4.17 -5.54 -12.29
CA LEU A 408 3.35 -5.31 -11.13
C LEU A 408 3.00 -3.82 -11.03
N LEU A 409 1.72 -3.51 -11.12
CA LEU A 409 1.18 -2.19 -10.77
C LEU A 409 0.64 -2.29 -9.34
N TYR A 410 1.01 -1.40 -8.46
CA TYR A 410 0.62 -1.49 -7.06
C TYR A 410 0.44 -0.12 -6.41
N GLU A 411 -0.36 -0.10 -5.38
CA GLU A 411 -0.56 1.05 -4.51
C GLU A 411 0.52 1.04 -3.42
N ARG A 412 1.31 2.10 -3.39
CA ARG A 412 2.20 2.39 -2.26
C ARG A 412 1.89 3.77 -1.68
N ALA A 413 2.35 4.06 -0.51
CA ALA A 413 2.37 5.39 0.04
C ALA A 413 3.69 5.62 0.75
N THR A 414 4.23 6.81 0.60
CA THR A 414 5.38 7.25 1.39
C THR A 414 5.02 7.36 2.87
N ALA A 415 5.99 7.36 3.76
CA ALA A 415 5.76 7.44 5.20
C ALA A 415 4.96 8.69 5.62
N THR A 416 5.15 9.78 4.91
CA THR A 416 4.53 11.08 5.17
C THR A 416 3.18 11.30 4.49
N GLN A 417 2.84 10.50 3.47
CA GLN A 417 1.57 10.60 2.74
C GLN A 417 0.59 9.54 3.22
N ASN A 418 -0.59 9.95 3.68
CA ASN A 418 -1.70 9.03 3.95
C ASN A 418 -2.43 8.57 2.68
N GLU A 419 -2.02 9.05 1.52
CA GLU A 419 -2.61 8.78 0.23
C GLU A 419 -1.78 7.76 -0.52
N TYR A 420 -2.43 6.95 -1.36
CA TYR A 420 -1.75 5.98 -2.18
C TYR A 420 -1.38 6.59 -3.52
N THR A 421 -0.15 6.32 -3.94
CA THR A 421 0.32 6.52 -5.31
C THR A 421 0.38 5.18 -6.04
N LEU A 422 0.46 5.22 -7.36
CA LEU A 422 0.60 4.02 -8.18
C LEU A 422 2.03 3.91 -8.67
N SER A 423 2.64 2.79 -8.37
CA SER A 423 3.96 2.43 -8.86
C SER A 423 3.90 1.23 -9.79
N TYR A 424 4.82 1.16 -10.73
CA TYR A 424 4.95 0.02 -11.63
C TYR A 424 6.36 -0.54 -11.53
N LYS A 425 6.47 -1.80 -11.16
CA LYS A 425 7.74 -2.53 -11.08
C LYS A 425 7.75 -3.68 -12.06
N LYS A 426 8.92 -3.96 -12.64
CA LYS A 426 9.11 -5.05 -13.57
C LYS A 426 10.22 -5.94 -13.05
N PHE A 427 9.99 -7.22 -13.03
CA PHE A 427 10.94 -8.24 -12.58
C PHE A 427 10.83 -9.48 -13.47
N ASN A 428 11.74 -10.42 -13.32
CA ASN A 428 11.85 -11.59 -14.18
C ASN A 428 11.72 -12.89 -13.39
N TRP A 429 11.73 -13.99 -14.13
CA TRP A 429 11.66 -15.32 -13.54
C TRP A 429 12.91 -15.66 -12.73
N ASP A 430 14.08 -15.15 -13.10
CA ASP A 430 15.33 -15.41 -12.38
C ASP A 430 15.25 -14.84 -10.96
N PHE A 431 14.77 -13.61 -10.81
CA PHE A 431 14.47 -13.02 -9.49
C PHE A 431 13.48 -13.87 -8.70
N LEU A 432 12.39 -14.32 -9.33
CA LEU A 432 11.35 -15.09 -8.64
C LEU A 432 11.81 -16.49 -8.24
N SER A 433 12.72 -17.08 -9.00
CA SER A 433 13.17 -18.47 -8.84
C SER A 433 14.53 -18.60 -8.13
N LYS A 434 15.20 -17.48 -7.87
CA LYS A 434 16.43 -17.48 -7.09
C LYS A 434 16.17 -18.19 -5.76
N ASP A 435 16.95 -19.20 -5.43
CA ASP A 435 16.81 -20.02 -4.22
C ASP A 435 15.44 -20.72 -4.05
N MET A 436 14.72 -20.92 -5.16
CA MET A 436 13.46 -21.62 -5.16
C MET A 436 13.69 -23.13 -4.94
N ILE A 437 13.45 -23.56 -3.72
CA ILE A 437 13.60 -24.97 -3.34
C ILE A 437 12.40 -25.74 -3.89
N SER A 438 12.68 -26.80 -4.67
CA SER A 438 11.64 -27.80 -4.98
C SER A 438 11.16 -28.41 -3.67
N PRO A 439 9.85 -28.66 -3.45
CA PRO A 439 9.38 -29.34 -2.24
C PRO A 439 10.00 -30.73 -2.18
N THR A 440 11.03 -30.83 -1.41
CA THR A 440 11.77 -32.00 -1.09
C THR A 440 11.85 -32.09 0.42
N GLU A 441 12.30 -33.21 0.90
CA GLU A 441 12.65 -33.42 2.27
C GLU A 441 13.53 -32.26 2.77
N ALA A 442 13.23 -31.69 3.92
CA ALA A 442 14.13 -30.73 4.57
C ALA A 442 15.46 -31.45 4.89
N LYS A 443 16.57 -30.77 4.61
CA LYS A 443 17.89 -31.32 4.90
C LYS A 443 18.49 -30.63 6.10
N VAL A 444 19.29 -31.35 6.86
CA VAL A 444 20.17 -30.70 7.83
C VAL A 444 21.21 -29.91 7.04
N LYS A 445 21.18 -28.59 7.23
CA LYS A 445 22.11 -27.65 6.65
C LYS A 445 23.37 -27.61 7.52
N ASN A 446 23.19 -27.53 8.83
CA ASN A 446 24.25 -27.30 9.78
C ASN A 446 23.96 -27.93 11.15
N ALA A 447 24.99 -28.19 11.93
CA ALA A 447 24.89 -28.56 13.34
C ALA A 447 25.92 -27.76 14.10
N VAL A 448 25.46 -26.81 14.92
CA VAL A 448 26.30 -25.82 15.61
C VAL A 448 26.22 -26.04 17.11
N GLU A 449 27.35 -25.88 17.81
CA GLU A 449 27.36 -25.87 19.29
C GLU A 449 26.88 -24.51 19.82
N MET A 450 25.73 -24.50 20.49
CA MET A 450 25.08 -23.30 21.06
C MET A 450 25.36 -23.17 22.58
N GLY A 451 26.52 -23.53 23.06
CA GLY A 451 26.89 -23.47 24.45
C GLY A 451 27.21 -24.84 25.06
N LYS A 452 27.61 -24.91 26.35
CA LYS A 452 28.01 -26.16 26.98
C LYS A 452 26.90 -27.21 26.90
N ASN A 453 27.17 -28.29 26.15
CA ASN A 453 26.29 -29.46 26.01
C ASN A 453 24.97 -29.21 25.26
N ILE A 454 24.87 -28.17 24.44
CA ILE A 454 23.73 -27.91 23.57
C ILE A 454 24.22 -27.78 22.15
N ILE A 455 23.56 -28.47 21.20
CA ILE A 455 23.73 -28.24 19.77
C ILE A 455 22.42 -27.74 19.17
N ALA A 456 22.55 -26.83 18.22
CA ALA A 456 21.48 -26.46 17.27
C ALA A 456 21.64 -27.32 16.04
N LEU A 457 20.55 -27.95 15.60
CA LEU A 457 20.45 -28.64 14.32
C LEU A 457 19.62 -27.75 13.41
N GLU A 458 20.28 -27.16 12.45
CA GLU A 458 19.66 -26.26 11.48
C GLU A 458 19.27 -26.99 10.20
N PHE A 459 18.14 -26.61 9.62
CA PHE A 459 17.61 -27.18 8.37
C PHE A 459 17.61 -26.13 7.28
N ASP A 460 17.82 -26.56 6.04
CA ASP A 460 17.74 -25.72 4.84
C ASP A 460 16.34 -25.16 4.56
N SER A 461 15.33 -25.68 5.26
CA SER A 461 13.93 -25.24 5.15
C SER A 461 13.20 -25.45 6.47
N GLU A 462 12.04 -24.80 6.62
CA GLU A 462 11.21 -24.91 7.80
C GLU A 462 10.76 -26.35 8.09
N VAL A 463 10.76 -26.72 9.37
CA VAL A 463 10.39 -28.05 9.81
C VAL A 463 9.25 -28.04 10.83
N LEU A 464 8.44 -29.09 10.78
CA LEU A 464 7.37 -29.36 11.73
C LEU A 464 7.84 -30.41 12.75
N VAL A 465 7.78 -30.06 14.01
CA VAL A 465 8.06 -31.00 15.12
C VAL A 465 6.72 -31.63 15.56
N ASN A 466 6.46 -32.85 15.12
CA ASN A 466 5.22 -33.56 15.42
C ASN A 466 5.27 -34.24 16.80
N GLN A 467 6.46 -34.64 17.24
CA GLN A 467 6.75 -35.16 18.59
C GLN A 467 8.21 -34.89 18.95
N ALA A 468 8.58 -34.91 20.23
CA ALA A 468 9.94 -34.67 20.65
C ALA A 468 10.91 -35.60 19.92
N PRO A 469 11.78 -35.10 19.04
CA PRO A 469 12.71 -35.94 18.30
C PRO A 469 13.83 -36.41 19.20
N VAL A 470 14.38 -37.58 18.88
CA VAL A 470 15.61 -38.09 19.53
C VAL A 470 16.59 -38.42 18.41
N LEU A 471 17.79 -37.86 18.46
CA LEU A 471 18.84 -38.19 17.54
C LEU A 471 19.55 -39.47 18.00
N LYS A 472 19.87 -40.38 17.08
CA LYS A 472 20.70 -41.51 17.31
C LYS A 472 22.05 -41.29 16.63
N LEU A 473 23.12 -41.46 17.37
CA LEU A 473 24.48 -41.27 16.89
C LEU A 473 25.14 -42.59 16.45
N ALA A 474 26.20 -42.46 15.66
CA ALA A 474 26.99 -43.62 15.18
C ALA A 474 27.57 -44.45 16.32
N ASN A 475 27.90 -43.87 17.48
CA ASN A 475 28.33 -44.60 18.67
C ASN A 475 27.17 -45.30 19.41
N GLY A 476 25.94 -45.13 18.95
CA GLY A 476 24.74 -45.74 19.53
C GLY A 476 24.08 -44.90 20.63
N ASN A 477 24.66 -43.76 21.00
CA ASN A 477 24.08 -42.88 22.00
C ASN A 477 22.82 -42.19 21.45
N LEU A 478 21.92 -41.84 22.38
CA LEU A 478 20.71 -41.09 22.09
C LEU A 478 20.83 -39.67 22.63
N VAL A 479 20.57 -38.69 21.77
CA VAL A 479 20.62 -37.25 22.09
C VAL A 479 19.22 -36.72 22.22
N PRO A 480 18.80 -36.30 23.42
CA PRO A 480 17.42 -35.82 23.63
C PRO A 480 17.22 -34.41 23.12
N PHE A 481 16.00 -34.17 22.57
CA PHE A 481 15.51 -32.87 22.16
C PHE A 481 15.28 -31.95 23.38
N LEU A 482 15.63 -30.69 23.23
CA LEU A 482 15.37 -29.66 24.25
C LEU A 482 14.16 -28.80 23.86
N THR A 483 14.22 -28.16 22.67
CA THR A 483 13.18 -27.28 22.22
C THR A 483 13.34 -26.98 20.71
N GLN A 484 12.32 -26.45 20.07
CA GLN A 484 12.42 -25.79 18.78
C GLN A 484 12.74 -24.31 19.06
N TYR A 485 13.89 -23.84 18.58
CA TYR A 485 14.35 -22.47 18.78
C TYR A 485 13.63 -21.51 17.80
N ASP A 486 13.57 -21.89 16.55
CA ASP A 486 12.79 -21.21 15.49
C ASP A 486 12.21 -22.24 14.50
N THR A 487 11.66 -21.78 13.38
CA THR A 487 11.01 -22.66 12.38
C THR A 487 11.96 -23.61 11.67
N LYS A 488 13.28 -23.34 11.67
CA LYS A 488 14.31 -24.14 11.01
C LYS A 488 15.30 -24.77 11.99
N THR A 489 15.30 -24.36 13.27
CA THR A 489 16.36 -24.71 14.21
C THR A 489 15.84 -25.49 15.43
N LEU A 490 16.44 -26.65 15.68
CA LEU A 490 16.11 -27.54 16.81
C LEU A 490 17.31 -27.68 17.76
N LEU A 491 17.08 -27.51 19.05
CA LEU A 491 18.12 -27.67 20.08
C LEU A 491 18.08 -29.05 20.73
N PHE A 492 19.26 -29.62 20.91
CA PHE A 492 19.47 -30.93 21.50
C PHE A 492 20.53 -30.89 22.60
N ALA A 493 20.35 -31.72 23.64
CA ALA A 493 21.33 -31.85 24.72
C ALA A 493 22.38 -32.94 24.40
N VAL A 494 23.63 -32.54 24.19
CA VAL A 494 24.74 -33.42 23.86
C VAL A 494 25.66 -33.68 25.09
N ARG A 495 26.36 -34.78 25.06
CA ARG A 495 27.41 -35.06 26.06
C ARG A 495 28.78 -34.88 25.42
N LYS A 496 29.79 -34.74 26.25
CA LYS A 496 31.17 -34.58 25.76
C LYS A 496 31.63 -35.75 24.88
N GLU A 497 31.17 -36.97 25.18
CA GLU A 497 31.46 -38.16 24.37
C GLU A 497 30.69 -38.27 23.06
N ASP A 498 29.74 -37.42 22.83
CA ASP A 498 28.92 -37.38 21.61
C ASP A 498 29.51 -36.44 20.55
N ILE A 499 30.42 -35.59 20.91
CA ILE A 499 31.10 -34.63 20.04
C ILE A 499 31.84 -35.37 18.91
N GLY A 500 31.66 -34.93 17.68
CA GLY A 500 32.25 -35.50 16.48
C GLY A 500 31.58 -36.79 15.98
N GLN A 501 30.44 -37.19 16.57
CA GLN A 501 29.70 -38.37 16.12
C GLN A 501 28.69 -38.03 15.07
N GLU A 502 28.61 -38.85 14.01
CA GLU A 502 27.60 -38.74 12.96
C GLU A 502 26.19 -39.03 13.53
N ILE A 503 25.21 -38.26 13.05
CA ILE A 503 23.77 -38.49 13.32
C ILE A 503 23.27 -39.53 12.32
N THR A 504 22.92 -40.70 12.80
CA THR A 504 22.53 -41.82 11.93
C THR A 504 21.01 -41.93 11.73
N GLU A 505 20.23 -41.45 12.69
CA GLU A 505 18.79 -41.62 12.68
C GLU A 505 18.11 -40.56 13.55
N ILE A 506 16.97 -40.05 13.05
CA ILE A 506 15.97 -39.36 13.85
C ILE A 506 14.71 -40.25 13.87
N VAL A 507 14.03 -40.31 15.03
CA VAL A 507 12.80 -41.08 15.14
C VAL A 507 11.84 -40.71 14.02
N ALA A 508 11.38 -41.69 13.24
CA ALA A 508 10.55 -41.51 12.07
C ALA A 508 9.26 -40.73 12.38
N GLY A 509 8.96 -39.69 11.58
CA GLY A 509 7.78 -38.86 11.75
C GLY A 509 7.86 -37.87 12.91
N ALA A 510 8.98 -37.80 13.63
CA ALA A 510 9.17 -36.82 14.69
C ALA A 510 9.36 -35.40 14.14
N ILE A 511 10.06 -35.29 13.02
CA ILE A 511 10.31 -34.05 12.30
C ILE A 511 9.96 -34.29 10.83
N GLU A 512 9.23 -33.37 10.24
CA GLU A 512 8.88 -33.38 8.83
C GLU A 512 9.09 -31.97 8.25
N SER A 513 9.34 -31.88 6.94
CA SER A 513 9.32 -30.59 6.25
C SER A 513 7.90 -30.00 6.28
N MET A 514 7.75 -28.72 5.97
CA MET A 514 6.43 -28.05 5.83
C MET A 514 5.54 -28.71 4.76
N HIS A 515 6.09 -29.60 3.96
CA HIS A 515 5.38 -30.39 2.94
C HIS A 515 5.05 -31.81 3.41
N ASN A 516 5.19 -32.09 4.72
CA ASN A 516 4.98 -33.41 5.36
C ASN A 516 5.87 -34.52 4.77
N LEU A 517 7.08 -34.16 4.36
CA LEU A 517 8.10 -35.11 3.88
C LEU A 517 9.13 -35.34 4.99
N PRO A 518 9.73 -36.54 5.05
CA PRO A 518 10.79 -36.82 5.99
C PRO A 518 11.99 -35.87 5.83
N VAL A 519 12.69 -35.59 6.93
CA VAL A 519 13.94 -34.84 6.89
C VAL A 519 15.11 -35.73 6.46
N LYS A 520 16.11 -35.15 5.79
CA LYS A 520 17.33 -35.79 5.38
C LYS A 520 18.48 -35.48 6.36
N LEU A 521 19.27 -36.48 6.69
CA LEU A 521 20.39 -36.40 7.62
C LEU A 521 21.75 -36.58 6.93
N GLU A 522 21.79 -36.58 5.60
CA GLU A 522 23.03 -36.80 4.85
C GLU A 522 24.11 -35.81 5.26
N GLY A 523 25.20 -36.33 5.81
CA GLY A 523 26.34 -35.52 6.27
C GLY A 523 26.18 -34.88 7.66
N ALA A 524 25.00 -34.99 8.29
CA ALA A 524 24.80 -34.45 9.64
C ALA A 524 25.64 -35.15 10.70
N GLY A 525 26.35 -34.38 11.51
CA GLY A 525 27.13 -34.90 12.65
C GLY A 525 27.11 -33.91 13.80
N ILE A 526 27.48 -34.38 14.98
CA ILE A 526 27.73 -33.51 16.12
C ILE A 526 29.03 -32.76 15.82
N PRO A 527 29.04 -31.42 15.77
CA PRO A 527 30.22 -30.69 15.37
C PRO A 527 31.39 -30.98 16.26
N GLY A 528 32.52 -31.22 15.64
CA GLY A 528 33.81 -31.43 16.32
C GLY A 528 34.71 -30.20 16.14
N GLY A 529 34.09 -28.98 16.24
CA GLY A 529 34.81 -27.74 16.02
C GLY A 529 36.08 -27.56 16.84
N THR A 530 36.97 -26.72 16.37
CA THR A 530 38.19 -26.37 17.11
C THR A 530 37.84 -25.43 18.28
N ASN A 531 38.14 -25.85 19.49
CA ASN A 531 37.91 -25.07 20.72
C ASN A 531 39.21 -24.89 21.49
N GLY A 532 39.60 -23.65 21.73
CA GLY A 532 40.86 -23.32 22.48
C GLY A 532 40.89 -21.85 22.82
N ASN A 533 41.91 -21.38 23.57
CA ASN A 533 41.99 -19.98 23.96
C ASN A 533 42.53 -19.08 22.84
N GLU A 534 43.42 -19.61 21.98
CA GLU A 534 43.94 -18.91 20.80
C GLU A 534 43.88 -19.86 19.62
N ILE A 535 43.02 -19.59 18.64
CA ILE A 535 42.86 -20.44 17.47
C ILE A 535 42.96 -19.60 16.19
N ALA A 536 43.88 -19.95 15.33
CA ALA A 536 44.03 -19.38 13.99
C ALA A 536 43.92 -20.48 12.95
N ILE A 537 43.10 -20.30 11.94
CA ILE A 537 43.05 -21.08 10.71
C ILE A 537 43.73 -20.30 9.63
N ASN A 538 44.74 -20.89 8.96
CA ASN A 538 45.51 -20.25 7.94
C ASN A 538 45.58 -21.11 6.68
N GLU A 539 45.28 -20.52 5.54
CA GLU A 539 45.47 -21.06 4.17
C GLU A 539 44.83 -22.44 3.94
N VAL A 540 43.62 -22.68 4.37
CA VAL A 540 42.84 -23.90 4.08
C VAL A 540 41.88 -23.63 2.90
N PRO A 541 41.94 -24.39 1.78
CA PRO A 541 41.13 -24.11 0.59
C PRO A 541 39.61 -24.20 0.79
N GLU A 542 39.13 -25.06 1.65
CA GLU A 542 37.73 -25.23 2.00
C GLU A 542 37.64 -25.57 3.49
N PHE A 543 36.90 -24.76 4.27
CA PHE A 543 36.70 -25.06 5.69
C PHE A 543 35.22 -24.91 6.08
N THR A 544 34.68 -25.97 6.63
CA THR A 544 33.29 -25.99 7.11
C THR A 544 33.27 -26.27 8.61
N GLY A 545 32.87 -25.27 9.41
CA GLY A 545 32.77 -25.43 10.87
C GLY A 545 33.06 -24.15 11.63
N GLY A 546 32.92 -24.17 12.95
CA GLY A 546 33.11 -23.01 13.79
C GLY A 546 34.52 -22.93 14.42
N VAL A 547 35.06 -21.72 14.49
CA VAL A 547 36.26 -21.39 15.28
C VAL A 547 35.80 -20.71 16.57
N ASN A 548 36.10 -21.32 17.70
CA ASN A 548 35.61 -20.85 19.00
C ASN A 548 36.76 -20.78 20.03
N GLY A 549 37.04 -19.58 20.54
CA GLY A 549 38.10 -19.35 21.49
C GLY A 549 38.03 -17.98 22.14
N GLU A 550 39.00 -17.64 23.00
CA GLU A 550 39.15 -16.26 23.47
C GLU A 550 39.64 -15.35 22.34
N GLU A 551 40.58 -15.87 21.50
CA GLU A 551 41.02 -15.20 20.28
C GLU A 551 40.86 -16.17 19.09
N GLY A 552 39.88 -15.96 18.22
CA GLY A 552 39.62 -16.78 17.03
C GLY A 552 39.94 -15.99 15.74
N SER A 553 40.72 -16.59 14.81
CA SER A 553 40.98 -15.92 13.53
C SER A 553 40.99 -16.87 12.33
N VAL A 554 40.57 -16.42 11.20
CA VAL A 554 40.63 -17.11 9.92
C VAL A 554 41.38 -16.23 8.90
N HIS A 555 42.36 -16.83 8.23
CA HIS A 555 43.22 -16.09 7.28
C HIS A 555 43.37 -16.85 5.95
N LYS A 556 43.07 -16.21 4.84
CA LYS A 556 43.34 -16.67 3.48
C LYS A 556 42.72 -18.00 3.07
N ASP A 557 41.51 -18.23 3.52
CA ASP A 557 40.76 -19.41 3.11
C ASP A 557 39.91 -19.05 1.86
N LEU A 558 39.89 -19.95 0.86
CA LEU A 558 39.20 -19.70 -0.40
C LEU A 558 37.67 -19.78 -0.29
N GLU A 559 37.19 -20.73 0.50
CA GLU A 559 35.76 -20.89 0.81
C GLU A 559 35.64 -21.22 2.30
N TYR A 560 34.97 -20.37 3.07
CA TYR A 560 34.75 -20.58 4.49
C TYR A 560 33.25 -20.54 4.83
N GLU A 561 32.78 -21.69 5.36
CA GLU A 561 31.39 -21.83 5.79
C GLU A 561 31.32 -22.12 7.29
N GLY A 562 31.00 -21.14 8.12
CA GLY A 562 30.92 -21.31 9.57
C GLY A 562 31.05 -20.01 10.33
N GLY A 563 31.10 -20.06 11.67
CA GLY A 563 31.20 -18.89 12.51
C GLY A 563 32.52 -18.75 13.25
N VAL A 564 33.01 -17.54 13.42
CA VAL A 564 34.13 -17.22 14.32
C VAL A 564 33.58 -16.58 15.57
N ASN A 565 33.85 -17.22 16.73
CA ASN A 565 33.27 -16.81 18.02
C ASN A 565 34.34 -16.71 19.10
N GLY A 566 34.43 -15.57 19.80
CA GLY A 566 35.44 -15.35 20.85
C GLY A 566 35.31 -13.98 21.49
N GLU A 567 36.19 -13.59 22.38
CA GLU A 567 36.30 -12.22 22.83
C GLU A 567 36.82 -11.32 21.71
N SER A 568 37.74 -11.85 20.89
CA SER A 568 38.27 -11.17 19.71
C SER A 568 38.25 -12.11 18.49
N GLY A 569 37.23 -11.99 17.63
CA GLY A 569 37.08 -12.78 16.44
C GLY A 569 37.46 -11.97 15.16
N SER A 570 38.27 -12.55 14.26
CA SER A 570 38.62 -11.86 13.02
C SER A 570 38.66 -12.77 11.79
N VAL A 571 38.25 -12.25 10.64
CA VAL A 571 38.38 -12.89 9.33
C VAL A 571 39.15 -11.95 8.39
N HIS A 572 40.18 -12.49 7.73
CA HIS A 572 41.03 -11.74 6.82
C HIS A 572 41.24 -12.46 5.49
N GLU A 573 41.08 -11.78 4.40
CA GLU A 573 41.34 -12.24 3.03
C GLU A 573 40.65 -13.59 2.69
N ALA A 574 39.36 -13.75 2.98
CA ALA A 574 38.56 -14.92 2.61
C ALA A 574 37.63 -14.58 1.42
N PRO A 575 37.92 -15.00 0.20
CA PRO A 575 37.17 -14.62 -1.02
C PRO A 575 35.69 -14.97 -1.00
N GLU A 576 35.30 -16.04 -0.35
CA GLU A 576 33.89 -16.39 -0.14
C GLU A 576 33.71 -16.78 1.35
N PHE A 577 33.02 -15.96 2.11
CA PHE A 577 32.75 -16.21 3.52
C PHE A 577 31.25 -16.27 3.80
N THR A 578 30.79 -17.41 4.31
CA THR A 578 29.41 -17.59 4.71
C THR A 578 29.34 -17.90 6.20
N GLY A 579 28.96 -16.95 7.03
CA GLY A 579 28.85 -17.17 8.47
C GLY A 579 28.88 -15.89 9.29
N GLY A 580 29.00 -15.96 10.59
CA GLY A 580 29.00 -14.81 11.47
C GLY A 580 30.30 -14.69 12.29
N VAL A 581 30.73 -13.47 12.55
CA VAL A 581 31.79 -13.16 13.50
C VAL A 581 31.16 -12.57 14.76
N ASN A 582 31.36 -13.25 15.91
CA ASN A 582 30.73 -12.87 17.17
C ASN A 582 31.80 -12.76 18.29
N GLY A 583 31.83 -11.61 18.95
CA GLY A 583 32.76 -11.34 20.02
C GLY A 583 32.67 -9.88 20.46
N ASP A 584 33.38 -9.53 21.54
CA ASP A 584 33.42 -8.17 22.05
C ASP A 584 34.20 -7.25 21.11
N GLU A 585 35.20 -7.80 20.39
CA GLU A 585 35.91 -7.11 19.30
C GLU A 585 35.93 -8.01 18.05
N GLY A 586 34.97 -7.88 17.17
CA GLY A 586 34.89 -8.64 15.92
C GLY A 586 35.33 -7.79 14.70
N ALA A 587 36.12 -8.36 13.77
CA ALA A 587 36.54 -7.64 12.57
C ALA A 587 36.54 -8.53 11.32
N VAL A 588 36.08 -8.00 10.21
CA VAL A 588 36.13 -8.61 8.87
C VAL A 588 36.90 -7.66 7.94
N HIS A 589 37.92 -8.17 7.28
CA HIS A 589 38.77 -7.38 6.39
C HIS A 589 38.97 -8.07 5.04
N GLU A 590 38.85 -7.35 3.97
CA GLU A 590 39.17 -7.76 2.60
C GLU A 590 38.47 -9.07 2.15
N VAL A 591 37.16 -9.18 2.36
CA VAL A 591 36.35 -10.31 1.92
C VAL A 591 35.51 -9.88 0.72
N PRO A 592 35.77 -10.31 -0.52
CA PRO A 592 35.05 -9.84 -1.72
C PRO A 592 33.57 -10.14 -1.76
N GLU A 593 33.12 -11.27 -1.22
CA GLU A 593 31.70 -11.61 -1.10
C GLU A 593 31.45 -12.11 0.31
N LEU A 594 30.65 -11.40 1.11
CA LEU A 594 30.27 -11.77 2.46
C LEU A 594 28.76 -11.89 2.60
N SER A 595 28.32 -13.09 2.94
CA SER A 595 26.90 -13.38 3.20
C SER A 595 26.75 -13.88 4.64
N VAL A 596 26.04 -13.14 5.49
CA VAL A 596 25.82 -13.46 6.90
C VAL A 596 24.35 -13.79 7.13
N GLU A 597 24.03 -15.06 7.44
CA GLU A 597 22.67 -15.49 7.78
C GLU A 597 22.21 -15.02 9.18
N GLU A 598 23.14 -14.76 10.08
CA GLU A 598 22.89 -14.17 11.41
C GLU A 598 23.79 -12.94 11.61
N SER A 599 23.22 -11.87 12.16
CA SER A 599 23.95 -10.65 12.47
C SER A 599 25.09 -10.91 13.47
N SER A 600 26.25 -10.35 13.22
CA SER A 600 27.39 -10.34 14.15
C SER A 600 27.02 -9.69 15.49
N LYS A 601 27.53 -10.21 16.60
CA LYS A 601 27.28 -9.71 17.96
C LYS A 601 28.60 -9.34 18.65
N GLY A 602 28.64 -8.19 19.30
CA GLY A 602 29.83 -7.61 19.93
C GLY A 602 30.04 -6.19 19.36
N ASP A 603 31.30 -5.77 19.19
CA ASP A 603 31.65 -4.51 18.47
C ASP A 603 32.28 -4.84 17.11
N PRO A 604 31.53 -5.39 16.14
CA PRO A 604 32.11 -5.77 14.86
C PRO A 604 32.34 -4.56 13.97
N ALA A 605 33.49 -4.58 13.30
CA ALA A 605 33.82 -3.66 12.23
C ALA A 605 34.00 -4.41 10.91
N VAL A 606 33.38 -3.90 9.85
CA VAL A 606 33.52 -4.42 8.48
C VAL A 606 34.34 -3.44 7.66
N HIS A 607 35.39 -3.92 6.98
CA HIS A 607 36.30 -3.10 6.20
C HIS A 607 36.55 -3.71 4.82
N GLU A 608 36.46 -2.93 3.79
CA GLU A 608 36.83 -3.29 2.40
C GLU A 608 36.09 -4.56 1.91
N VAL A 609 34.77 -4.64 2.08
CA VAL A 609 33.94 -5.75 1.59
C VAL A 609 33.05 -5.25 0.45
N PRO A 610 33.36 -5.57 -0.81
CA PRO A 610 32.63 -5.05 -1.97
C PRO A 610 31.14 -5.41 -2.03
N GLU A 611 30.76 -6.62 -1.62
CA GLU A 611 29.37 -7.06 -1.57
C GLU A 611 29.12 -7.65 -0.17
N TYR A 612 28.27 -7.01 0.64
CA TYR A 612 27.95 -7.47 1.98
C TYR A 612 26.45 -7.60 2.21
N GLU A 613 26.01 -8.83 2.54
CA GLU A 613 24.61 -9.12 2.86
C GLU A 613 24.50 -9.59 4.33
N GLY A 614 24.03 -8.73 5.24
CA GLY A 614 23.89 -9.08 6.66
C GLY A 614 23.84 -7.87 7.58
N GLY A 615 23.88 -8.09 8.89
CA GLY A 615 23.78 -7.03 9.90
C GLY A 615 25.00 -6.94 10.82
N VAL A 616 25.41 -5.73 11.12
CA VAL A 616 26.45 -5.41 12.09
C VAL A 616 25.81 -4.95 13.39
N ASN A 617 26.01 -5.65 14.51
CA ASN A 617 25.37 -5.36 15.80
C ASN A 617 26.39 -5.38 16.94
N GLY A 618 26.50 -4.31 17.73
CA GLY A 618 27.40 -4.20 18.84
C GLY A 618 27.26 -2.87 19.58
N GLU A 619 28.12 -2.58 20.57
CA GLU A 619 28.11 -1.26 21.21
C GLU A 619 28.57 -0.18 20.21
N THR A 620 29.58 -0.48 19.38
CA THR A 620 30.06 0.40 18.31
C THR A 620 30.20 -0.38 17.00
N GLY A 621 29.10 -0.62 16.30
CA GLY A 621 29.11 -1.27 15.00
C GLY A 621 29.49 -0.29 13.88
N SER A 622 30.45 -0.66 13.01
CA SER A 622 30.83 0.21 11.89
C SER A 622 31.08 -0.55 10.58
N VAL A 623 30.73 0.09 9.48
CA VAL A 623 31.00 -0.39 8.12
C VAL A 623 31.83 0.66 7.39
N HIS A 624 32.94 0.25 6.76
CA HIS A 624 33.82 1.10 5.98
C HIS A 624 34.11 0.51 4.62
N GLU A 625 33.98 1.27 3.57
CA GLU A 625 34.32 0.89 2.21
C GLU A 625 33.59 -0.39 1.72
N ALA A 626 32.25 -0.43 1.82
CA ALA A 626 31.43 -1.51 1.30
C ALA A 626 30.55 -1.02 0.13
N PRO A 627 31.01 -1.11 -1.12
CA PRO A 627 30.30 -0.55 -2.29
C PRO A 627 28.88 -1.02 -2.50
N GLU A 628 28.56 -2.25 -2.18
CA GLU A 628 27.18 -2.78 -2.19
C GLU A 628 26.89 -3.40 -0.81
N TYR A 629 26.08 -2.74 0.01
CA TYR A 629 25.74 -3.23 1.35
C TYR A 629 24.23 -3.36 1.56
N GLU A 630 23.80 -4.59 1.85
CA GLU A 630 22.40 -4.90 2.15
C GLU A 630 22.26 -5.41 3.60
N GLY A 631 21.82 -4.55 4.54
CA GLY A 631 21.64 -4.96 5.92
C GLY A 631 21.55 -3.78 6.89
N GLY A 632 21.62 -4.03 8.20
CA GLY A 632 21.49 -3.00 9.22
C GLY A 632 22.70 -2.90 10.16
N VAL A 633 23.06 -1.68 10.49
CA VAL A 633 24.07 -1.38 11.52
C VAL A 633 23.36 -0.96 12.81
N ASN A 634 23.55 -1.68 13.90
CA ASN A 634 22.84 -1.45 15.15
C ASN A 634 23.79 -1.44 16.35
N GLY A 635 23.73 -0.40 17.19
CA GLY A 635 24.59 -0.25 18.36
C GLY A 635 24.44 1.11 19.02
N GLU A 636 25.18 1.39 20.10
CA GLU A 636 25.17 2.73 20.71
C GLU A 636 25.80 3.77 19.77
N GLY A 637 26.81 3.37 18.98
CA GLY A 637 27.51 4.25 18.03
C GLY A 637 27.57 3.66 16.62
N GLY A 638 26.45 3.30 16.02
CA GLY A 638 26.41 2.75 14.66
C GLY A 638 26.84 3.73 13.58
N SER A 639 27.76 3.35 12.67
CA SER A 639 28.20 4.22 11.59
C SER A 639 28.48 3.50 10.27
N VAL A 640 28.17 4.16 9.17
CA VAL A 640 28.49 3.70 7.81
C VAL A 640 29.34 4.77 7.12
N HIS A 641 30.42 4.39 6.47
CA HIS A 641 31.32 5.26 5.74
C HIS A 641 31.64 4.68 4.37
N GLU A 642 31.52 5.46 3.34
CA GLU A 642 31.92 5.11 1.97
C GLU A 642 31.21 3.84 1.44
N ALA A 643 29.88 3.80 1.52
CA ALA A 643 29.07 2.71 0.95
C ALA A 643 28.18 3.24 -0.21
N PRO A 644 28.68 3.22 -1.45
CA PRO A 644 28.00 3.82 -2.61
C PRO A 644 26.58 3.32 -2.88
N GLU A 645 26.29 2.06 -2.63
CA GLU A 645 24.94 1.50 -2.70
C GLU A 645 24.61 0.84 -1.36
N TYR A 646 23.78 1.49 -0.52
CA TYR A 646 23.44 0.98 0.81
C TYR A 646 21.94 0.81 0.99
N GLU A 647 21.50 -0.44 1.24
CA GLU A 647 20.11 -0.78 1.52
C GLU A 647 19.94 -1.30 2.95
N GLY A 648 19.49 -0.46 3.88
CA GLY A 648 19.30 -0.88 5.28
C GLY A 648 19.16 0.27 6.26
N GLY A 649 19.27 -0.01 7.55
CA GLY A 649 19.09 1.01 8.57
C GLY A 649 20.24 1.11 9.58
N VAL A 650 20.59 2.33 9.94
CA VAL A 650 21.55 2.60 11.02
C VAL A 650 20.78 2.98 12.28
N ASN A 651 20.95 2.22 13.37
CA ASN A 651 20.19 2.40 14.60
C ASN A 651 21.09 2.42 15.82
N GLY A 652 21.00 3.45 16.67
CA GLY A 652 21.82 3.56 17.85
C GLY A 652 21.61 4.89 18.59
N GLU A 653 22.33 5.16 19.69
CA GLU A 653 22.29 6.46 20.35
C GLU A 653 22.88 7.56 19.43
N SER A 654 23.93 7.21 18.65
CA SER A 654 24.56 8.12 17.70
C SER A 654 24.72 7.43 16.35
N GLY A 655 23.64 7.30 15.60
CA GLY A 655 23.67 6.74 14.25
C GLY A 655 24.15 7.74 13.22
N SER A 656 25.13 7.37 12.35
CA SER A 656 25.60 8.26 11.29
C SER A 656 25.90 7.54 9.97
N VAL A 657 25.61 8.22 8.87
CA VAL A 657 25.96 7.80 7.52
C VAL A 657 26.78 8.89 6.85
N HIS A 658 27.90 8.51 6.23
CA HIS A 658 28.81 9.41 5.52
C HIS A 658 29.17 8.85 4.15
N GLU A 659 29.08 9.65 3.13
CA GLU A 659 29.49 9.32 1.76
C GLU A 659 28.79 8.05 1.19
N ALA A 660 27.46 8.01 1.23
CA ALA A 660 26.66 6.93 0.63
C ALA A 660 25.81 7.49 -0.53
N PRO A 661 26.33 7.51 -1.75
CA PRO A 661 25.66 8.13 -2.90
C PRO A 661 24.26 7.63 -3.23
N GLU A 662 23.98 6.35 -3.04
CA GLU A 662 22.64 5.78 -3.16
C GLU A 662 22.29 5.08 -1.84
N TYR A 663 21.45 5.70 -1.00
CA TYR A 663 21.10 5.15 0.30
C TYR A 663 19.58 4.95 0.45
N GLU A 664 19.16 3.70 0.67
CA GLU A 664 17.76 3.34 0.92
C GLU A 664 17.58 2.78 2.34
N GLY A 665 17.09 3.60 3.29
CA GLY A 665 16.88 3.16 4.66
C GLY A 665 16.72 4.29 5.67
N GLY A 666 16.82 4.01 6.96
CA GLY A 666 16.61 5.00 7.99
C GLY A 666 17.73 5.10 9.02
N VAL A 667 18.07 6.31 9.43
CA VAL A 667 18.97 6.56 10.54
C VAL A 667 18.17 6.91 11.78
N ASN A 668 18.32 6.12 12.86
CA ASN A 668 17.52 6.26 14.07
C ASN A 668 18.40 6.26 15.34
N GLY A 669 18.21 7.27 16.19
CA GLY A 669 18.99 7.39 17.41
C GLY A 669 18.81 8.74 18.10
N GLU A 670 19.49 8.99 19.24
CA GLU A 670 19.43 10.30 19.90
C GLU A 670 20.08 11.39 19.03
N GLY A 671 21.18 11.06 18.30
CA GLY A 671 21.90 11.99 17.44
C GLY A 671 22.03 11.48 16.00
N GLY A 672 20.95 11.13 15.33
CA GLY A 672 20.98 10.65 13.95
C GLY A 672 21.46 11.69 12.94
N SER A 673 22.44 11.35 12.06
CA SER A 673 22.91 12.28 11.03
C SER A 673 23.27 11.59 9.70
N VAL A 674 23.02 12.28 8.61
CA VAL A 674 23.38 11.89 7.27
C VAL A 674 24.23 13.00 6.62
N HIS A 675 25.35 12.64 6.01
CA HIS A 675 26.27 13.55 5.33
C HIS A 675 26.65 12.99 3.97
N GLU A 676 26.59 13.82 2.96
CA GLU A 676 27.02 13.50 1.59
C GLU A 676 26.36 12.24 0.98
N ALA A 677 25.03 12.19 1.00
CA ALA A 677 24.24 11.14 0.37
C ALA A 677 23.40 11.71 -0.79
N PRO A 678 23.91 11.78 -2.00
CA PRO A 678 23.25 12.44 -3.14
C PRO A 678 21.88 11.92 -3.53
N GLU A 679 21.63 10.64 -3.40
CA GLU A 679 20.30 10.04 -3.58
C GLU A 679 19.94 9.28 -2.29
N TYR A 680 19.08 9.86 -1.45
CA TYR A 680 18.70 9.28 -0.16
C TYR A 680 17.19 9.08 -0.05
N GLU A 681 16.77 7.83 0.13
CA GLU A 681 15.36 7.46 0.36
C GLU A 681 15.16 6.88 1.77
N GLY A 682 14.66 7.68 2.71
CA GLY A 682 14.42 7.21 4.09
C GLY A 682 14.22 8.32 5.10
N GLY A 683 14.34 8.03 6.39
CA GLY A 683 14.09 8.98 7.45
C GLY A 683 15.20 9.06 8.49
N VAL A 684 15.50 10.27 8.94
CA VAL A 684 16.38 10.51 10.08
C VAL A 684 15.53 10.82 11.32
N ASN A 685 15.64 10.01 12.36
CA ASN A 685 14.79 10.09 13.54
C ASN A 685 15.62 10.06 14.83
N GLY A 686 15.40 11.03 15.71
CA GLY A 686 16.12 11.10 16.98
C GLY A 686 15.93 12.46 17.69
N GLU A 687 16.59 12.67 18.84
CA GLU A 687 16.50 13.98 19.51
C GLU A 687 17.16 15.10 18.69
N GLY A 688 18.28 14.77 17.98
CA GLY A 688 19.03 15.74 17.19
C GLY A 688 19.21 15.30 15.72
N GLY A 689 18.13 15.01 15.00
CA GLY A 689 18.20 14.58 13.60
C GLY A 689 18.71 15.66 12.64
N SER A 690 19.72 15.34 11.78
CA SER A 690 20.24 16.30 10.80
C SER A 690 20.63 15.64 9.48
N VAL A 691 20.42 16.37 8.40
CA VAL A 691 20.83 16.00 7.03
C VAL A 691 21.67 17.13 6.44
N HIS A 692 22.79 16.77 5.82
CA HIS A 692 23.73 17.71 5.19
C HIS A 692 24.17 17.18 3.81
N GLU A 693 24.14 18.03 2.82
CA GLU A 693 24.64 17.73 1.46
C GLU A 693 24.00 16.50 0.80
N ALA A 694 22.67 16.43 0.80
CA ALA A 694 21.89 15.36 0.17
C ALA A 694 21.01 15.92 -0.97
N PRO A 695 21.53 16.06 -2.19
CA PRO A 695 20.86 16.77 -3.29
C PRO A 695 19.50 16.21 -3.74
N GLU A 696 19.27 14.92 -3.66
CA GLU A 696 17.96 14.30 -3.92
C GLU A 696 17.58 13.46 -2.70
N TYR A 697 16.82 14.07 -1.77
CA TYR A 697 16.42 13.43 -0.53
C TYR A 697 14.91 13.25 -0.44
N GLU A 698 14.45 11.99 -0.32
CA GLU A 698 13.03 11.65 -0.17
C GLU A 698 12.77 11.02 1.20
N GLY A 699 12.26 11.81 2.17
CA GLY A 699 11.99 11.30 3.51
C GLY A 699 11.77 12.39 4.57
N GLY A 700 11.84 12.04 5.84
CA GLY A 700 11.58 13.00 6.92
C GLY A 700 12.65 13.05 8.00
N VAL A 701 12.92 14.24 8.48
CA VAL A 701 13.79 14.47 9.65
C VAL A 701 12.90 14.75 10.85
N ASN A 702 12.99 13.91 11.89
CA ASN A 702 12.09 13.96 13.04
C ASN A 702 12.88 13.88 14.36
N GLY A 703 12.64 14.83 15.27
CA GLY A 703 13.34 14.84 16.56
C GLY A 703 12.98 16.06 17.41
N GLU A 704 13.67 16.29 18.54
CA GLU A 704 13.52 17.54 19.28
C GLU A 704 14.10 18.72 18.47
N THR A 705 15.24 18.49 17.79
CA THR A 705 15.87 19.44 16.87
C THR A 705 16.11 18.80 15.51
N GLY A 706 15.23 19.06 14.57
CA GLY A 706 15.39 18.61 13.19
C GLY A 706 16.03 19.69 12.31
N ALA A 707 17.07 19.35 11.53
CA ALA A 707 17.74 20.30 10.65
C ALA A 707 18.09 19.69 9.29
N VAL A 708 17.89 20.48 8.22
CA VAL A 708 18.29 20.14 6.85
C VAL A 708 19.13 21.28 6.30
N HIS A 709 20.28 20.95 5.73
CA HIS A 709 21.23 21.89 5.14
C HIS A 709 21.73 21.39 3.80
N ASP A 710 21.81 22.26 2.81
CA ASP A 710 22.40 21.96 1.50
C ASP A 710 21.80 20.73 0.79
N ALA A 711 20.47 20.61 0.79
CA ALA A 711 19.76 19.48 0.19
C ALA A 711 18.84 19.93 -0.96
N PRO A 712 19.35 20.23 -2.15
CA PRO A 712 18.52 20.58 -3.31
C PRO A 712 17.61 19.44 -3.75
N GLY A 713 16.32 19.72 -3.95
CA GLY A 713 15.34 18.70 -4.35
C GLY A 713 14.84 17.83 -3.20
N TYR A 714 14.79 18.34 -1.99
CA TYR A 714 14.30 17.62 -0.82
C TYR A 714 12.76 17.49 -0.81
N GLU A 715 12.28 16.24 -0.80
CA GLU A 715 10.86 15.93 -0.63
C GLU A 715 10.59 15.30 0.75
N GLY A 716 9.99 16.05 1.67
CA GLY A 716 9.64 15.49 2.98
C GLY A 716 9.38 16.52 4.05
N GLY A 717 9.34 16.11 5.31
CA GLY A 717 9.02 17.00 6.41
C GLY A 717 10.09 17.06 7.49
N VAL A 718 10.35 18.24 8.01
CA VAL A 718 11.17 18.45 9.20
C VAL A 718 10.25 18.69 10.40
N ASN A 719 10.30 17.80 11.40
CA ASN A 719 9.37 17.80 12.54
C ASN A 719 10.10 17.70 13.88
N GLY A 720 9.79 18.60 14.80
CA GLY A 720 10.43 18.60 16.12
C GLY A 720 10.01 19.77 16.98
N GLU A 721 10.62 19.97 18.15
CA GLU A 721 10.42 21.23 18.91
C GLU A 721 11.04 22.41 18.16
N THR A 722 12.20 22.19 17.50
CA THR A 722 12.83 23.18 16.63
C THR A 722 13.14 22.55 15.27
N GLY A 723 12.38 22.90 14.25
CA GLY A 723 12.62 22.48 12.87
C GLY A 723 13.25 23.58 12.04
N SER A 724 14.31 23.28 11.27
CA SER A 724 14.96 24.27 10.40
C SER A 724 15.41 23.70 9.05
N VAL A 725 15.25 24.49 8.01
CA VAL A 725 15.72 24.19 6.67
C VAL A 725 16.55 25.38 6.16
N HIS A 726 17.75 25.08 5.62
CA HIS A 726 18.68 26.06 5.07
C HIS A 726 19.24 25.56 3.74
N ASP A 727 19.34 26.45 2.77
CA ASP A 727 20.02 26.21 1.49
C ASP A 727 19.53 24.93 0.74
N ALA A 728 18.24 24.70 0.69
CA ALA A 728 17.63 23.53 0.03
C ALA A 728 16.75 23.96 -1.17
N PRO A 729 17.30 24.26 -2.33
CA PRO A 729 16.54 24.66 -3.52
C PRO A 729 15.58 23.57 -4.00
N GLY A 730 14.30 23.94 -4.24
CA GLY A 730 13.29 22.98 -4.68
C GLY A 730 12.71 22.13 -3.55
N TYR A 731 12.64 22.65 -2.33
CA TYR A 731 12.09 21.91 -1.19
C TYR A 731 10.57 21.78 -1.23
N GLU A 732 10.08 20.51 -1.26
CA GLU A 732 8.65 20.19 -1.14
C GLU A 732 8.35 19.53 0.20
N GLY A 733 7.67 20.22 1.12
CA GLY A 733 7.30 19.61 2.41
C GLY A 733 6.97 20.62 3.51
N GLY A 734 6.89 20.16 4.74
CA GLY A 734 6.52 21.00 5.86
C GLY A 734 7.55 21.03 6.97
N VAL A 735 7.76 22.22 7.53
CA VAL A 735 8.54 22.39 8.77
C VAL A 735 7.57 22.58 9.93
N ASN A 736 7.58 21.67 10.90
CA ASN A 736 6.61 21.62 11.98
C ASN A 736 7.29 21.48 13.35
N GLY A 737 6.89 22.32 14.30
CA GLY A 737 7.44 22.29 15.64
C GLY A 737 7.05 23.53 16.45
N ASP A 738 7.54 23.64 17.68
CA ASP A 738 7.30 24.86 18.46
C ASP A 738 7.98 26.08 17.81
N SER A 739 9.13 25.85 17.14
CA SER A 739 9.87 26.87 16.39
C SER A 739 10.27 26.35 15.01
N GLY A 740 9.49 26.63 14.00
CA GLY A 740 9.78 26.28 12.61
C GLY A 740 10.45 27.43 11.84
N SER A 741 11.54 27.18 11.11
CA SER A 741 12.21 28.20 10.30
C SER A 741 12.72 27.69 8.94
N VAL A 742 12.61 28.52 7.92
CA VAL A 742 13.12 28.28 6.57
C VAL A 742 13.97 29.49 6.15
N HIS A 743 15.18 29.22 5.67
CA HIS A 743 16.14 30.25 5.25
C HIS A 743 16.81 29.89 3.93
N GLU A 744 16.91 30.84 3.04
CA GLU A 744 17.67 30.76 1.79
C GLU A 744 17.27 29.56 0.89
N VAL A 745 16.00 29.24 0.80
CA VAL A 745 15.46 28.15 -0.05
C VAL A 745 14.82 28.78 -1.30
N PRO A 746 15.43 28.69 -2.48
CA PRO A 746 14.97 29.43 -3.68
C PRO A 746 13.56 29.07 -4.18
N GLU A 747 13.14 27.84 -4.10
CA GLU A 747 11.79 27.39 -4.44
C GLU A 747 11.27 26.52 -3.29
N TYR A 748 10.24 26.96 -2.56
CA TYR A 748 9.69 26.25 -1.43
C TYR A 748 8.17 26.06 -1.56
N GLU A 749 7.73 24.79 -1.59
CA GLU A 749 6.32 24.42 -1.62
C GLU A 749 5.94 23.65 -0.34
N GLY A 750 5.27 24.32 0.61
CA GLY A 750 4.88 23.67 1.87
C GLY A 750 4.49 24.64 2.97
N GLY A 751 4.41 24.17 4.21
CA GLY A 751 3.97 24.96 5.33
C GLY A 751 4.95 25.00 6.50
N VAL A 752 5.11 26.15 7.11
CA VAL A 752 5.84 26.30 8.38
C VAL A 752 4.82 26.45 9.51
N ASN A 753 4.81 25.51 10.46
CA ASN A 753 3.79 25.41 11.50
C ASN A 753 4.40 25.24 12.89
N GLY A 754 3.93 26.03 13.86
CA GLY A 754 4.43 25.96 15.22
C GLY A 754 3.96 27.11 16.12
N GLU A 755 4.52 27.28 17.32
CA GLU A 755 4.25 28.48 18.13
C GLU A 755 4.92 29.71 17.49
N THR A 756 6.13 29.50 16.93
CA THR A 756 6.83 30.56 16.16
C THR A 756 7.27 30.03 14.80
N GLY A 757 6.60 30.44 13.74
CA GLY A 757 6.96 30.14 12.37
C GLY A 757 7.66 31.30 11.66
N SER A 758 8.78 31.08 10.98
CA SER A 758 9.50 32.11 10.23
C SER A 758 10.04 31.66 8.89
N VAL A 759 9.97 32.53 7.91
CA VAL A 759 10.50 32.33 6.55
C VAL A 759 11.34 33.55 6.17
N HIS A 760 12.57 33.32 5.73
CA HIS A 760 13.52 34.36 5.37
C HIS A 760 14.24 34.05 4.05
N GLU A 761 14.33 35.02 3.18
CA GLU A 761 15.12 34.97 1.94
C GLU A 761 14.76 33.82 1.01
N VAL A 762 13.48 33.51 0.84
CA VAL A 762 12.95 32.47 -0.05
C VAL A 762 12.34 33.12 -1.30
N PRO A 763 13.00 33.11 -2.46
CA PRO A 763 12.55 33.81 -3.66
C PRO A 763 11.16 33.47 -4.17
N GLU A 764 10.78 32.20 -4.18
CA GLU A 764 9.45 31.71 -4.54
C GLU A 764 8.91 30.83 -3.40
N TYR A 765 7.84 31.24 -2.73
CA TYR A 765 7.21 30.49 -1.64
C TYR A 765 5.72 30.26 -1.87
N GLU A 766 5.32 28.99 -1.95
CA GLU A 766 3.91 28.59 -2.03
C GLU A 766 3.50 27.77 -0.81
N GLY A 767 2.75 28.37 0.13
CA GLY A 767 2.30 27.68 1.34
C GLY A 767 1.86 28.62 2.45
N GLY A 768 1.82 28.12 3.68
CA GLY A 768 1.35 28.92 4.83
C GLY A 768 2.30 28.91 6.02
N VAL A 769 2.43 30.04 6.66
CA VAL A 769 3.11 30.17 7.96
C VAL A 769 2.06 30.28 9.06
N ASN A 770 2.01 29.28 9.97
CA ASN A 770 0.95 29.17 10.96
C ASN A 770 1.53 28.97 12.37
N GLY A 771 1.05 29.75 13.32
CA GLY A 771 1.49 29.67 14.71
C GLY A 771 1.04 30.89 15.54
N ASP A 772 1.44 30.96 16.82
CA ASP A 772 1.14 32.12 17.62
C ASP A 772 1.86 33.36 17.10
N SER A 773 3.06 33.20 16.54
CA SER A 773 3.83 34.27 15.92
C SER A 773 4.37 33.83 14.56
N GLY A 774 3.67 34.14 13.50
CA GLY A 774 4.11 33.89 12.14
C GLY A 774 4.79 35.10 11.49
N SER A 775 5.96 34.90 10.85
CA SER A 775 6.67 35.97 10.15
C SER A 775 7.27 35.56 8.81
N VAL A 776 7.21 36.44 7.83
CA VAL A 776 7.78 36.26 6.50
C VAL A 776 8.61 37.52 6.18
N HIS A 777 9.88 37.31 5.77
CA HIS A 777 10.82 38.35 5.47
C HIS A 777 11.57 38.10 4.16
N GLU A 778 11.68 39.12 3.34
CA GLU A 778 12.47 39.11 2.11
C GLU A 778 12.14 37.96 1.13
N VAL A 779 10.85 37.70 0.93
CA VAL A 779 10.32 36.67 -0.01
C VAL A 779 9.75 37.39 -1.23
N PRO A 780 10.42 37.41 -2.39
CA PRO A 780 9.99 38.16 -3.57
C PRO A 780 8.61 37.73 -4.11
N GLU A 781 8.30 36.47 -4.17
CA GLU A 781 6.99 35.93 -4.58
C GLU A 781 6.43 35.03 -3.48
N PHE A 782 5.37 35.44 -2.80
CA PHE A 782 4.70 34.66 -1.75
C PHE A 782 3.23 34.40 -2.06
N ALA A 783 2.87 33.13 -2.20
CA ALA A 783 1.49 32.69 -2.39
C ALA A 783 1.02 31.85 -1.21
N GLY A 784 0.33 32.46 -0.24
CA GLY A 784 -0.17 31.71 0.92
C GLY A 784 -0.67 32.60 2.05
N GLY A 785 -0.78 32.06 3.25
CA GLY A 785 -1.31 32.80 4.39
C GLY A 785 -0.41 32.78 5.61
N VAL A 786 -0.32 33.90 6.31
CA VAL A 786 0.30 33.97 7.62
C VAL A 786 -0.78 34.05 8.68
N ASN A 787 -0.87 33.01 9.55
CA ASN A 787 -1.98 32.86 10.50
C ASN A 787 -1.47 32.62 11.92
N GLY A 788 -2.02 33.36 12.89
CA GLY A 788 -1.62 33.20 14.28
C GLY A 788 -2.11 34.36 15.16
N ALA A 789 -1.66 34.38 16.38
CA ALA A 789 -2.00 35.56 17.24
C ALA A 789 -1.29 36.83 16.74
N SER A 790 -0.05 36.68 16.21
CA SER A 790 0.72 37.81 15.64
C SER A 790 1.30 37.40 14.28
N GLY A 791 0.69 37.85 13.21
CA GLY A 791 1.17 37.61 11.85
C GLY A 791 1.88 38.85 11.27
N SER A 792 3.07 38.68 10.68
CA SER A 792 3.80 39.79 10.02
C SER A 792 4.44 39.37 8.70
N VAL A 793 4.38 40.27 7.73
CA VAL A 793 4.99 40.12 6.41
C VAL A 793 5.82 41.37 6.12
N HIS A 794 7.09 41.21 5.78
CA HIS A 794 8.03 42.29 5.54
C HIS A 794 8.80 42.04 4.23
N GLU A 795 8.89 43.08 3.42
CA GLU A 795 9.69 43.11 2.18
C GLU A 795 9.35 41.97 1.19
N VAL A 796 8.07 41.75 0.96
CA VAL A 796 7.54 40.76 0.01
C VAL A 796 6.94 41.51 -1.18
N PRO A 797 7.66 41.64 -2.30
CA PRO A 797 7.20 42.41 -3.45
C PRO A 797 5.90 41.93 -4.08
N GLU A 798 5.71 40.66 -4.26
CA GLU A 798 4.46 40.05 -4.76
C GLU A 798 3.86 39.13 -3.69
N PHE A 799 2.78 39.55 -3.05
CA PHE A 799 2.10 38.79 -2.02
C PHE A 799 0.65 38.49 -2.37
N ALA A 800 0.34 37.19 -2.51
CA ALA A 800 -1.01 36.68 -2.80
C ALA A 800 -1.51 35.81 -1.64
N GLY A 801 -2.23 36.42 -0.66
CA GLY A 801 -2.72 35.65 0.48
C GLY A 801 -3.27 36.52 1.61
N GLY A 802 -3.43 35.95 2.79
CA GLY A 802 -4.00 36.68 3.93
C GLY A 802 -3.13 36.60 5.17
N VAL A 803 -3.09 37.71 5.91
CA VAL A 803 -2.52 37.76 7.25
C VAL A 803 -3.66 37.78 8.27
N ASN A 804 -3.77 36.74 9.09
CA ASN A 804 -4.90 36.57 10.01
C ASN A 804 -4.43 36.32 11.44
N GLY A 805 -4.99 37.06 12.41
CA GLY A 805 -4.62 36.89 13.81
C GLY A 805 -5.19 38.00 14.71
N GLU A 806 -4.72 38.09 15.95
CA GLU A 806 -5.08 39.20 16.81
C GLU A 806 -4.39 40.51 16.36
N THR A 807 -3.11 40.38 15.92
CA THR A 807 -2.35 41.49 15.33
C THR A 807 -1.75 41.04 13.99
N GLY A 808 -2.22 41.61 12.88
CA GLY A 808 -1.69 41.36 11.55
C GLY A 808 -1.00 42.57 10.96
N SER A 809 0.19 42.42 10.37
CA SER A 809 0.88 43.52 9.70
C SER A 809 1.54 43.10 8.38
N VAL A 810 1.47 43.98 7.39
CA VAL A 810 2.17 43.87 6.12
C VAL A 810 2.97 45.13 5.88
N HIS A 811 4.28 44.98 5.57
CA HIS A 811 5.21 46.08 5.31
C HIS A 811 5.96 45.87 4.00
N ALA A 812 6.00 46.85 3.16
CA ALA A 812 6.78 46.91 1.93
C ALA A 812 6.43 45.80 0.88
N ALA A 813 5.14 45.62 0.57
CA ALA A 813 4.66 44.74 -0.47
C ALA A 813 4.25 45.55 -1.71
N SER A 814 4.95 45.44 -2.83
CA SER A 814 4.67 46.21 -4.04
C SER A 814 3.34 45.88 -4.69
N GLU A 815 3.01 44.56 -4.79
CA GLU A 815 1.70 44.05 -5.21
C GLU A 815 1.14 43.13 -4.12
N TYR A 816 0.05 43.54 -3.47
CA TYR A 816 -0.58 42.74 -2.43
C TYR A 816 -2.04 42.38 -2.80
N LYS A 817 -2.32 41.09 -2.94
CA LYS A 817 -3.66 40.54 -3.24
C LYS A 817 -4.15 39.70 -2.07
N GLY A 818 -4.91 40.27 -1.15
CA GLY A 818 -5.42 39.54 0.01
C GLY A 818 -5.95 40.42 1.10
N GLY A 819 -6.10 39.85 2.30
CA GLY A 819 -6.68 40.60 3.41
C GLY A 819 -5.88 40.48 4.70
N VAL A 820 -5.82 41.54 5.46
CA VAL A 820 -5.32 41.53 6.84
C VAL A 820 -6.51 41.52 7.78
N ASN A 821 -6.65 40.47 8.61
CA ASN A 821 -7.80 40.29 9.48
C ASN A 821 -7.35 40.05 10.92
N GLY A 822 -7.89 40.86 11.87
CA GLY A 822 -7.52 40.73 13.27
C GLY A 822 -8.12 41.82 14.13
N ALA A 823 -7.78 41.84 15.42
CA ALA A 823 -8.19 42.92 16.27
C ALA A 823 -7.45 44.22 15.92
N SER A 824 -6.15 44.10 15.56
CA SER A 824 -5.33 45.20 15.06
C SER A 824 -4.65 44.80 13.75
N GLY A 825 -5.15 45.28 12.63
CA GLY A 825 -4.58 45.06 11.32
C GLY A 825 -3.87 46.29 10.74
N SER A 826 -2.66 46.12 10.17
CA SER A 826 -1.95 47.24 9.55
C SER A 826 -1.28 46.89 8.23
N VAL A 827 -1.35 47.80 7.25
CA VAL A 827 -0.65 47.67 5.97
C VAL A 827 0.15 48.93 5.77
N HIS A 828 1.44 48.81 5.48
CA HIS A 828 2.37 49.90 5.25
C HIS A 828 3.12 49.66 3.93
N GLU A 829 3.23 50.70 3.12
CA GLU A 829 4.02 50.70 1.88
C GLU A 829 3.59 49.59 0.87
N ALA A 830 2.30 49.48 0.56
CA ALA A 830 1.74 48.58 -0.44
C ALA A 830 1.08 49.36 -1.59
N PRO A 831 1.83 49.84 -2.59
CA PRO A 831 1.32 50.71 -3.67
C PRO A 831 0.21 50.11 -4.49
N GLU A 832 0.23 48.79 -4.75
CA GLU A 832 -0.85 48.06 -5.43
C GLU A 832 -1.51 47.06 -4.48
N PHE A 833 -2.43 47.54 -3.66
CA PHE A 833 -3.18 46.76 -2.72
C PHE A 833 -4.58 46.44 -3.20
N ALA A 834 -4.87 45.12 -3.37
CA ALA A 834 -6.19 44.63 -3.74
C ALA A 834 -6.74 43.70 -2.64
N GLY A 835 -7.35 44.26 -1.62
CA GLY A 835 -7.84 43.46 -0.48
C GLY A 835 -8.57 44.32 0.56
N GLY A 836 -8.71 43.78 1.76
CA GLY A 836 -9.37 44.48 2.89
C GLY A 836 -8.56 44.35 4.17
N VAL A 837 -8.56 45.39 4.98
CA VAL A 837 -8.03 45.36 6.35
C VAL A 837 -9.21 45.41 7.31
N ASN A 838 -9.44 44.34 8.08
CA ASN A 838 -10.58 44.18 8.98
C ASN A 838 -10.11 44.06 10.43
N GLY A 839 -10.65 44.87 11.32
CA GLY A 839 -10.36 44.84 12.73
C GLY A 839 -10.89 46.07 13.46
N SER A 840 -10.83 46.06 14.79
CA SER A 840 -11.28 47.22 15.61
C SER A 840 -10.30 48.41 15.52
N ASP A 841 -9.01 48.12 15.27
CA ASP A 841 -7.92 49.12 15.16
C ASP A 841 -7.16 48.95 13.83
N ALA A 842 -7.89 48.93 12.72
CA ALA A 842 -7.29 48.78 11.40
C ALA A 842 -6.62 50.05 10.88
N THR A 843 -5.37 49.98 10.40
CA THR A 843 -4.63 51.13 9.86
C THR A 843 -4.02 50.80 8.50
N ILE A 844 -4.18 51.70 7.53
CA ILE A 844 -3.47 51.71 6.26
C ILE A 844 -2.67 53.00 6.20
N ARG A 845 -1.36 52.88 6.09
CA ARG A 845 -0.47 54.04 5.96
C ARG A 845 0.22 54.05 4.62
N GLU A 846 0.10 55.14 3.91
CA GLU A 846 0.50 55.31 2.56
C GLU A 846 1.20 56.60 2.22
N GLU A 847 2.06 56.52 1.16
CA GLU A 847 2.15 57.58 0.17
C GLU A 847 1.55 57.03 -1.15
N LEU A 848 0.28 57.25 -1.37
CA LEU A 848 -0.46 56.82 -2.56
C LEU A 848 -0.16 57.65 -3.77
N HIS A 849 0.32 57.04 -4.85
CA HIS A 849 0.06 57.52 -6.20
C HIS A 849 -1.26 56.93 -6.69
N GLN A 850 -2.22 57.80 -6.93
CA GLN A 850 -3.64 57.57 -7.22
C GLN A 850 -3.86 56.51 -8.31
N ALA A 851 -4.38 55.37 -7.97
CA ALA A 851 -5.27 54.63 -8.83
C ALA A 851 -6.66 54.61 -8.18
N LYS A 852 -7.68 54.95 -8.98
CA LYS A 852 -9.04 55.22 -8.57
C LYS A 852 -9.67 54.08 -7.74
N LEU A 853 -9.92 54.35 -6.50
CA LEU A 853 -10.95 53.66 -5.71
C LEU A 853 -12.33 53.89 -6.33
N PRO A 854 -13.20 52.87 -6.51
CA PRO A 854 -14.61 53.13 -6.77
C PRO A 854 -15.17 53.80 -5.52
N ALA A 855 -15.67 55.05 -5.72
CA ALA A 855 -16.37 55.79 -4.70
C ALA A 855 -17.68 55.07 -4.39
N SER A 856 -17.75 54.40 -3.27
CA SER A 856 -18.94 54.22 -2.42
C SER A 856 -18.74 53.06 -1.40
N ILE A 857 -18.08 53.36 -0.30
CA ILE A 857 -18.35 52.62 0.95
C ILE A 857 -18.24 53.65 2.10
N THR A 858 -19.23 54.49 2.18
CA THR A 858 -19.63 55.12 3.41
C THR A 858 -21.11 54.76 3.59
N GLU A 859 -21.38 54.22 4.77
CA GLU A 859 -22.72 53.87 5.27
C GLU A 859 -23.27 52.45 4.85
N ASN A 860 -22.70 51.38 5.41
CA ASN A 860 -23.49 50.36 6.11
C ASN A 860 -22.61 49.29 6.77
N PRO A 861 -22.44 49.30 8.09
CA PRO A 861 -21.64 48.27 8.79
C PRO A 861 -22.30 46.87 8.78
N LEU A 862 -23.49 46.73 8.23
CA LEU A 862 -24.27 45.48 8.25
C LEU A 862 -24.27 44.71 6.94
N ALA A 863 -23.64 45.21 5.89
CA ALA A 863 -23.66 44.55 4.56
C ALA A 863 -22.34 43.79 4.24
N LEU A 864 -21.30 43.94 5.03
CA LEU A 864 -19.98 43.32 4.80
C LEU A 864 -19.74 42.04 5.60
N SER A 865 -20.71 41.58 6.41
CA SER A 865 -20.59 40.37 7.23
C SER A 865 -21.05 39.07 6.51
N LEU A 866 -21.39 39.14 5.23
CA LEU A 866 -21.99 38.00 4.52
C LEU A 866 -21.15 37.40 3.37
N SER A 867 -19.91 37.83 3.15
CA SER A 867 -19.15 37.29 2.02
C SER A 867 -17.85 36.58 2.33
N ASN A 868 -17.40 36.52 3.57
CA ASN A 868 -16.11 35.87 3.90
C ASN A 868 -16.14 35.03 5.18
N ASP A 869 -17.24 34.38 5.51
CA ASP A 869 -17.23 33.32 6.51
C ASP A 869 -17.10 31.96 5.82
N ARG A 870 -15.90 31.69 5.31
CA ARG A 870 -15.43 30.37 4.97
C ARG A 870 -14.16 30.05 5.74
N THR A 871 -14.21 30.26 7.05
CA THR A 871 -13.35 29.44 7.91
C THR A 871 -13.94 28.06 7.91
N TYR A 872 -13.22 27.13 7.34
CA TYR A 872 -13.50 25.71 7.42
C TYR A 872 -13.41 25.29 8.90
N LYS A 873 -14.48 25.45 9.64
CA LYS A 873 -14.72 24.59 10.79
C LYS A 873 -15.35 23.35 10.23
N ALA A 874 -14.57 22.29 10.18
CA ALA A 874 -15.15 20.96 10.05
C ALA A 874 -16.31 20.87 11.04
N PRO A 875 -17.52 20.55 10.62
CA PRO A 875 -18.58 20.34 11.57
C PRO A 875 -18.17 19.21 12.48
N SER A 876 -18.14 19.46 13.78
CA SER A 876 -18.15 18.41 14.77
C SER A 876 -19.49 17.70 14.61
N VAL A 877 -19.54 16.71 13.77
CA VAL A 877 -20.63 15.77 13.73
C VAL A 877 -20.32 14.77 14.81
N ASP A 878 -21.01 14.89 15.93
CA ASP A 878 -21.29 13.76 16.80
C ASP A 878 -22.06 12.74 15.96
N VAL A 879 -21.37 11.95 15.17
CA VAL A 879 -21.90 10.72 14.62
C VAL A 879 -21.46 9.61 15.55
N MET A 880 -22.33 9.27 16.47
CA MET A 880 -22.45 7.88 16.88
C MET A 880 -22.74 7.07 15.62
N GLY A 881 -21.76 6.37 15.11
CA GLY A 881 -21.93 5.53 13.94
C GLY A 881 -20.62 4.89 13.54
N ASP A 882 -20.59 3.64 13.82
CA ASP A 882 -19.65 2.64 13.40
C ASP A 882 -18.88 2.99 12.12
N LYS A 883 -17.59 3.30 12.24
CA LYS A 883 -16.68 3.24 11.12
C LYS A 883 -16.53 1.77 10.73
N LEU A 884 -17.28 1.37 9.74
CA LEU A 884 -17.06 0.10 9.07
C LEU A 884 -15.81 0.18 8.19
N PRO A 885 -15.08 -0.91 7.99
CA PRO A 885 -13.90 -0.91 7.12
C PRO A 885 -14.32 -0.57 5.69
N GLU A 886 -13.71 0.43 5.13
CA GLU A 886 -13.90 0.88 3.75
C GLU A 886 -13.31 -0.15 2.77
N THR A 887 -13.99 -0.36 1.65
CA THR A 887 -13.46 -1.17 0.56
C THR A 887 -12.62 -0.28 -0.36
N GLY A 888 -11.39 -0.13 -0.10
CA GLY A 888 -10.57 0.71 -0.97
C GLY A 888 -9.30 1.19 -0.31
N SER A 889 -9.28 2.23 0.42
CA SER A 889 -8.05 2.97 0.67
C SER A 889 -7.65 3.24 2.11
N GLU A 890 -8.30 2.68 3.13
CA GLU A 890 -7.84 2.91 4.50
C GLU A 890 -7.13 1.70 5.11
N ASP A 891 -6.00 1.96 5.72
CA ASP A 891 -5.34 1.03 6.61
C ASP A 891 -6.27 0.73 7.79
N VAL A 892 -6.65 -0.52 7.91
CA VAL A 892 -7.23 -0.98 9.16
C VAL A 892 -6.09 -1.00 10.17
N SER A 893 -6.01 0.00 11.02
CA SER A 893 -5.02 -0.03 12.09
C SER A 893 -5.14 -1.35 12.86
N PRO A 894 -4.05 -1.93 13.32
CA PRO A 894 -4.07 -3.18 14.11
C PRO A 894 -5.03 -3.13 15.30
N LEU A 895 -5.33 -1.95 15.82
CA LEU A 895 -6.28 -1.71 16.89
C LEU A 895 -7.75 -1.94 16.49
N ALA A 896 -8.12 -1.69 15.21
CA ALA A 896 -9.48 -1.94 14.75
C ALA A 896 -9.72 -3.45 14.54
N SER A 897 -8.70 -4.20 14.07
CA SER A 897 -8.79 -5.66 13.94
C SER A 897 -8.82 -6.37 15.29
N VAL A 898 -8.07 -5.87 16.29
CA VAL A 898 -8.12 -6.37 17.67
C VAL A 898 -9.46 -6.05 18.34
N GLY A 899 -10.04 -4.88 18.04
CA GLY A 899 -11.37 -4.51 18.53
C GLY A 899 -12.48 -5.44 18.00
N PHE A 900 -12.39 -5.82 16.74
CA PHE A 900 -13.37 -6.72 16.11
C PHE A 900 -13.24 -8.16 16.59
N ILE A 901 -12.02 -8.66 16.78
CA ILE A 901 -11.76 -9.97 17.38
C ILE A 901 -12.15 -9.95 18.87
N GLY A 902 -11.91 -8.85 19.59
CA GLY A 902 -12.34 -8.66 20.96
C GLY A 902 -13.85 -8.65 21.11
N LEU A 903 -14.59 -8.08 20.17
CA LEU A 903 -16.05 -8.07 20.18
C LEU A 903 -16.63 -9.47 19.87
N LEU A 904 -16.02 -10.21 18.95
CA LEU A 904 -16.38 -11.60 18.67
C LEU A 904 -16.09 -12.52 19.88
N LEU A 905 -14.96 -12.36 20.55
CA LEU A 905 -14.62 -13.10 21.77
C LEU A 905 -15.52 -12.70 22.96
N ALA A 906 -15.92 -11.43 23.06
CA ALA A 906 -16.88 -11.00 24.08
C ALA A 906 -18.29 -11.55 23.84
N MET A 907 -18.74 -11.68 22.59
CA MET A 907 -20.03 -12.33 22.28
C MET A 907 -20.00 -13.83 22.56
N PHE A 908 -18.87 -14.51 22.39
CA PHE A 908 -18.73 -15.92 22.78
C PHE A 908 -18.62 -16.12 24.31
N ALA A 909 -18.08 -15.13 25.05
CA ALA A 909 -17.98 -15.22 26.50
C ALA A 909 -19.30 -14.98 27.23
N VAL A 910 -20.20 -14.20 26.64
CA VAL A 910 -21.55 -13.95 27.22
C VAL A 910 -22.49 -15.13 26.96
N GLY A 911 -22.24 -15.97 25.96
CA GLY A 911 -23.03 -17.17 25.67
C GLY A 911 -22.78 -18.37 26.60
N LYS A 912 -21.77 -18.33 27.48
CA LYS A 912 -21.41 -19.42 28.39
C LYS A 912 -21.75 -19.18 29.86
N LYS A 913 -22.62 -18.22 30.17
CA LYS A 913 -23.08 -17.97 31.54
C LYS A 913 -24.59 -17.99 31.64
N LYS A 914 -25.16 -19.15 31.28
CA LYS A 914 -26.52 -19.52 31.72
C LYS A 914 -26.66 -21.03 31.58
N GLU A 915 -26.13 -21.77 32.52
CA GLU A 915 -26.53 -23.04 33.10
C GLU A 915 -25.57 -23.33 34.24
N ASP A 916 -25.99 -22.96 35.36
CA ASP A 916 -26.17 -23.52 36.71
C ASP A 916 -26.42 -22.40 37.74
#